data_a66c8bfd16a4fda59a343e2b1e72bdba
#
_entry.id   a66c8bfd16a4fda59a343e2b1e72bdba
#
_cell.length_a   1.000
_cell.length_b   1.000
_cell.length_c   1.000
_cell.angle_alpha   90.00
_cell.angle_beta   90.00
_cell.angle_gamma   90.00
#
_symmetry.space_group_name_H-M   'P 1'
#
loop_
_entity.id
_entity.type
_entity.pdbx_description
1 polymer ?
#
loop_
_entity_poly.entity_id
_entity_poly.type
_entity_poly.pdbx_seq_one_letter_code
_entity_poly.pdbx_strand_id
1 'polypeptide(L)'
;MTVNSSTMFAAGYLRKPEVQTSYSSGSQGTYSTGGYVWGDKLDIGRTALQYDPYTHEWVDMPLVSKGKNNLKNFQELSMVTNNNVSVSQKGKYGSVRTSLTHVYNKGQYPNQKLNKITYSVSGDMKWKKFSFDGGLTYNKRFYPNDMGAGYGGSGFLYNLLVWSGAEYDIRDYKNYWIKQDEQQNWMDTKWYDNPYFIANEIVRSSDYDLINGYLSANYDFTPWLNLSLRSGLDSYSQKKEWRNAVSAVGGWHKQGYYGLQRLGGYSLNNDLILSADHKFGDFNVDGFIGGNVYYWKSDNILGETQNGLKIPGYYSLKSSIDPVKTTSGITKKLVTSVYAKASVSWKSTLFLDVTGRNDWSSSLPSETRSYFYPSVAGSVVLSQFIPMPEVIDFWKVRGAWTQTKSDLGVYDTNNTYSVSTDLWNGESAAYYPTSIRGVAVKPSATRSYEIGTAIHMFKNRLKLDFTYYNKLYYNLTRSAGISNSSGFTSTLINIDEEYVGRGVELTLSGDIIRTRDLKWESSFNWSRDRWYYTKIDPVYSTQKPWVAVGKRWDWYGIYDWERDSQGNLVNYNGYPKQSDYQSVIGYEYPDWIWGWTNTVTYKNFTLSFTLDGRVGGMAHSKTNQAMWNSGAHIDSDNQWRYDEVVNKKTNFVGSGVKVVSGSVDYDSNGKIIHDNRVFAPNDVQVSYESYMKSTNPYIGTVTRQNVFDETFFKLRDLSLSYQMPKSVCDKLRMKGLTLAFVGQNLFVWTKEFRFTDPDSDSDNLSSPSTRYLGFNVKLDF
;
A
#
# COMPACT_ATOMS: atom_id res chain seq x y z
N MET A 1 16.41 28.01 -18.41
CA MET A 1 15.52 27.98 -17.24
C MET A 1 14.20 27.36 -17.65
N THR A 2 13.64 26.47 -16.84
CA THR A 2 12.31 25.88 -17.07
C THR A 2 11.43 26.15 -15.86
N VAL A 3 10.20 26.58 -16.11
CA VAL A 3 9.14 26.71 -15.10
C VAL A 3 8.02 25.74 -15.49
N ASN A 4 7.61 24.90 -14.55
CA ASN A 4 6.52 23.97 -14.72
C ASN A 4 5.52 24.11 -13.58
N SER A 5 4.26 24.40 -13.89
CA SER A 5 3.19 24.58 -12.92
C SER A 5 2.00 23.71 -13.26
N SER A 6 1.57 22.92 -12.32
CA SER A 6 0.37 22.06 -12.44
C SER A 6 -0.59 22.37 -11.31
N THR A 7 -1.87 22.46 -11.64
CA THR A 7 -2.96 22.60 -10.67
C THR A 7 -4.05 21.59 -11.01
N MET A 8 -4.42 20.77 -10.02
CA MET A 8 -5.46 19.75 -10.17
C MET A 8 -6.50 19.91 -9.07
N PHE A 9 -7.74 19.67 -9.40
CA PHE A 9 -8.89 19.72 -8.50
C PHE A 9 -9.53 18.34 -8.38
N ALA A 10 -10.03 18.01 -7.19
CA ALA A 10 -10.80 16.79 -7.00
C ALA A 10 -12.13 16.88 -7.73
N ALA A 11 -12.43 15.87 -8.54
CA ALA A 11 -13.66 15.75 -9.33
C ALA A 11 -14.49 14.53 -8.90
N GLY A 12 -14.56 14.27 -7.60
CA GLY A 12 -15.28 13.15 -7.00
C GLY A 12 -14.41 11.90 -6.84
N TYR A 13 -15.05 10.79 -6.52
CA TYR A 13 -14.40 9.50 -6.29
C TYR A 13 -14.56 8.54 -7.46
N LEU A 14 -13.62 7.63 -7.64
CA LEU A 14 -13.76 6.49 -8.54
C LEU A 14 -14.83 5.52 -8.05
N ARG A 15 -14.70 5.14 -6.79
CA ARG A 15 -15.63 4.31 -6.02
C ARG A 15 -15.76 4.89 -4.63
N LYS A 16 -16.92 4.74 -4.02
CA LYS A 16 -17.17 5.13 -2.63
C LYS A 16 -18.23 4.22 -2.04
N PRO A 17 -18.25 4.04 -0.72
CA PRO A 17 -19.36 3.37 -0.06
C PRO A 17 -20.69 4.03 -0.40
N GLU A 18 -21.67 3.22 -0.76
CA GLU A 18 -23.06 3.63 -0.97
C GLU A 18 -23.91 3.09 0.16
N VAL A 19 -24.54 4.00 0.88
CA VAL A 19 -25.32 3.68 2.08
C VAL A 19 -26.80 3.95 1.87
N GLN A 20 -27.63 3.18 2.57
CA GLN A 20 -29.06 3.44 2.62
C GLN A 20 -29.34 4.73 3.41
N THR A 21 -30.40 5.43 3.06
CA THR A 21 -30.84 6.71 3.69
C THR A 21 -32.29 6.70 4.10
N SER A 22 -32.88 5.52 4.18
CA SER A 22 -34.30 5.31 4.46
C SER A 22 -34.61 4.89 5.89
N TYR A 23 -33.58 4.52 6.65
CA TYR A 23 -33.71 4.11 8.05
C TYR A 23 -32.71 4.86 8.92
N SER A 24 -33.11 5.09 10.17
CA SER A 24 -32.33 5.83 11.16
C SER A 24 -31.22 4.99 11.80
N SER A 25 -30.37 5.65 12.56
CA SER A 25 -29.56 5.01 13.58
C SER A 25 -30.43 4.21 14.56
N GLY A 26 -29.85 3.17 15.17
CA GLY A 26 -30.52 2.31 16.14
C GLY A 26 -30.47 0.84 15.81
N SER A 27 -31.30 0.04 16.44
CA SER A 27 -31.46 -1.39 16.18
C SER A 27 -32.88 -1.86 16.50
N GLN A 28 -33.24 -3.04 15.99
CA GLN A 28 -34.56 -3.66 16.16
C GLN A 28 -35.71 -2.71 15.77
N GLY A 29 -35.50 -1.94 14.70
CA GLY A 29 -36.49 -1.00 14.19
C GLY A 29 -36.82 0.15 15.14
N THR A 30 -35.93 0.50 16.06
CA THR A 30 -36.08 1.59 17.01
C THR A 30 -34.91 2.55 16.92
N TYR A 31 -35.20 3.85 16.86
CA TYR A 31 -34.16 4.88 16.85
C TYR A 31 -33.36 4.89 18.15
N SER A 32 -32.05 4.92 18.03
CA SER A 32 -31.11 5.22 19.12
C SER A 32 -29.79 5.69 18.54
N THR A 33 -29.02 6.45 19.30
CA THR A 33 -27.65 6.83 18.93
C THR A 33 -26.63 5.78 19.37
N GLY A 34 -25.51 5.70 18.69
CA GLY A 34 -24.36 4.96 19.17
C GLY A 34 -24.26 3.52 18.70
N GLY A 35 -24.23 3.25 17.42
CA GLY A 35 -23.70 2.00 16.98
C GLY A 35 -24.23 1.41 15.69
N TYR A 36 -25.51 1.23 15.53
CA TYR A 36 -26.08 0.59 14.35
C TYR A 36 -27.01 1.52 13.58
N VAL A 37 -27.35 1.13 12.35
CA VAL A 37 -28.27 1.82 11.46
C VAL A 37 -29.45 0.90 11.12
N TRP A 38 -29.83 0.04 12.06
CA TRP A 38 -31.00 -0.84 12.03
C TRP A 38 -32.22 -0.22 12.78
N GLY A 39 -32.28 1.12 12.81
CA GLY A 39 -33.33 1.86 13.48
C GLY A 39 -34.64 1.96 12.70
N ASP A 40 -35.45 2.95 13.05
CA ASP A 40 -36.79 3.13 12.51
C ASP A 40 -36.77 3.66 11.07
N LYS A 41 -37.90 3.48 10.35
CA LYS A 41 -38.08 3.97 8.99
C LYS A 41 -38.27 5.50 9.02
N LEU A 42 -37.49 6.19 8.20
CA LEU A 42 -37.55 7.63 8.01
C LEU A 42 -38.68 8.02 7.03
N ASP A 43 -39.11 9.28 7.09
CA ASP A 43 -40.06 9.93 6.16
C ASP A 43 -41.47 9.28 6.17
N ILE A 44 -41.90 8.64 7.26
CA ILE A 44 -43.26 8.05 7.41
C ILE A 44 -44.09 8.69 8.52
N GLY A 45 -43.72 9.90 8.95
CA GLY A 45 -44.46 10.67 9.94
C GLY A 45 -44.26 10.28 11.40
N ARG A 46 -43.23 9.46 11.70
CA ARG A 46 -42.86 9.11 13.08
C ARG A 46 -41.95 10.16 13.70
N THR A 47 -41.97 10.24 15.03
CA THR A 47 -41.10 11.09 15.84
C THR A 47 -40.25 10.23 16.76
N ALA A 48 -39.13 10.76 17.19
CA ALA A 48 -38.28 10.15 18.22
C ALA A 48 -37.53 11.24 19.00
N LEU A 49 -37.12 10.90 20.21
CA LEU A 49 -36.27 11.75 21.02
C LEU A 49 -34.90 11.82 20.37
N GLN A 50 -34.55 12.93 19.71
CA GLN A 50 -33.31 13.18 19.00
C GLN A 50 -32.54 14.32 19.65
N TYR A 51 -31.21 14.30 19.48
CA TYR A 51 -30.33 15.38 19.95
C TYR A 51 -30.41 16.58 18.99
N ASP A 52 -30.67 17.76 19.53
CA ASP A 52 -30.64 19.01 18.78
C ASP A 52 -29.26 19.67 18.93
N PRO A 53 -28.48 19.82 17.86
CA PRO A 53 -27.14 20.42 17.89
C PRO A 53 -27.11 21.91 18.19
N TYR A 54 -28.24 22.59 18.18
CA TYR A 54 -28.36 24.04 18.42
C TYR A 54 -28.71 24.36 19.86
N THR A 55 -29.68 23.62 20.45
CA THR A 55 -30.06 23.77 21.87
C THR A 55 -29.24 22.89 22.80
N HIS A 56 -28.58 21.87 22.26
CA HIS A 56 -27.82 20.84 22.98
C HIS A 56 -28.71 19.98 23.90
N GLU A 57 -29.98 19.88 23.57
CA GLU A 57 -30.98 19.13 24.33
C GLU A 57 -31.53 17.95 23.53
N TRP A 58 -32.07 16.99 24.22
CA TRP A 58 -32.82 15.89 23.62
C TRP A 58 -34.29 16.28 23.51
N VAL A 59 -34.83 16.37 22.30
CA VAL A 59 -36.19 16.80 22.00
C VAL A 59 -36.88 15.86 21.03
N ASP A 60 -38.20 15.75 21.13
CA ASP A 60 -38.99 15.00 20.16
C ASP A 60 -39.01 15.69 18.82
N MET A 61 -38.41 15.05 17.82
CA MET A 61 -38.33 15.56 16.44
C MET A 61 -38.79 14.50 15.42
N PRO A 62 -39.35 14.96 14.27
CA PRO A 62 -39.68 14.06 13.18
C PRO A 62 -38.46 13.25 12.70
N LEU A 63 -38.63 11.94 12.48
CA LEU A 63 -37.65 11.07 11.86
C LEU A 63 -37.72 11.25 10.34
N VAL A 64 -36.87 12.14 9.83
CA VAL A 64 -36.77 12.47 8.40
C VAL A 64 -35.36 12.35 7.90
N SER A 65 -35.19 11.98 6.63
CA SER A 65 -33.89 11.76 6.00
C SER A 65 -33.25 13.08 5.61
N LYS A 66 -32.51 13.71 6.53
CA LYS A 66 -31.78 14.98 6.33
C LYS A 66 -30.38 14.74 5.74
N GLY A 67 -29.77 13.60 6.05
CA GLY A 67 -28.36 13.29 5.83
C GLY A 67 -28.02 12.55 4.55
N LYS A 68 -28.88 12.57 3.52
CA LYS A 68 -28.64 11.87 2.23
C LYS A 68 -27.29 12.16 1.57
N ASN A 69 -26.70 13.31 1.85
CA ASN A 69 -25.46 13.79 1.25
C ASN A 69 -24.37 14.09 2.30
N ASN A 70 -24.42 13.49 3.49
CA ASN A 70 -23.49 13.81 4.59
C ASN A 70 -22.02 13.77 4.19
N LEU A 71 -21.58 12.76 3.42
CA LEU A 71 -20.20 12.71 2.93
C LEU A 71 -19.85 13.92 2.07
N LYS A 72 -20.74 14.30 1.12
CA LYS A 72 -20.53 15.47 0.25
C LYS A 72 -20.58 16.78 1.04
N ASN A 73 -21.48 16.86 2.02
CA ASN A 73 -21.68 18.05 2.86
C ASN A 73 -20.48 18.30 3.79
N PHE A 74 -19.76 17.25 4.15
CA PHE A 74 -18.54 17.33 4.97
C PHE A 74 -17.30 17.70 4.16
N GLN A 75 -17.32 17.49 2.84
CA GLN A 75 -16.18 17.73 1.97
C GLN A 75 -15.95 19.21 1.67
N GLU A 76 -14.69 19.57 1.47
CA GLU A 76 -14.23 20.86 0.97
C GLU A 76 -13.67 20.73 -0.45
N LEU A 77 -13.53 21.87 -1.14
CA LEU A 77 -12.83 21.89 -2.43
C LEU A 77 -11.35 21.48 -2.23
N SER A 78 -10.98 20.37 -2.84
CA SER A 78 -9.61 19.87 -2.83
C SER A 78 -8.83 20.38 -4.04
N MET A 79 -7.57 20.76 -3.78
CA MET A 79 -6.68 21.29 -4.81
C MET A 79 -5.24 20.79 -4.54
N VAL A 80 -4.59 20.33 -5.60
CA VAL A 80 -3.16 19.98 -5.58
C VAL A 80 -2.43 20.87 -6.57
N THR A 81 -1.44 21.64 -6.09
CA THR A 81 -0.55 22.40 -6.96
C THR A 81 0.87 21.84 -6.88
N ASN A 82 1.54 21.77 -8.02
CA ASN A 82 2.94 21.38 -8.10
C ASN A 82 3.67 22.37 -9.00
N ASN A 83 4.55 23.17 -8.41
CA ASN A 83 5.28 24.26 -9.06
C ASN A 83 6.77 23.97 -9.00
N ASN A 84 7.42 23.90 -10.13
CA ASN A 84 8.86 23.66 -10.24
C ASN A 84 9.54 24.77 -11.06
N VAL A 85 10.65 25.23 -10.55
CA VAL A 85 11.58 26.10 -11.28
C VAL A 85 12.94 25.41 -11.32
N SER A 86 13.52 25.25 -12.50
CA SER A 86 14.86 24.69 -12.64
C SER A 86 15.72 25.52 -13.56
N VAL A 87 17.01 25.58 -13.22
CA VAL A 87 18.05 26.26 -14.00
C VAL A 87 19.18 25.27 -14.23
N SER A 88 19.63 25.18 -15.45
CA SER A 88 20.80 24.37 -15.82
C SER A 88 21.78 25.26 -16.60
N GLN A 89 23.06 25.18 -16.25
CA GLN A 89 24.12 25.87 -16.94
C GLN A 89 25.26 24.90 -17.25
N LYS A 90 25.76 24.93 -18.48
CA LYS A 90 26.89 24.13 -18.93
C LYS A 90 28.06 25.08 -19.22
N GLY A 91 29.22 24.77 -18.65
CA GLY A 91 30.48 25.44 -18.88
C GLY A 91 31.49 24.56 -19.64
N LYS A 92 32.71 25.06 -19.80
CA LYS A 92 33.80 24.33 -20.47
C LYS A 92 34.21 23.05 -19.73
N TYR A 93 34.14 23.07 -18.43
CA TYR A 93 34.68 21.99 -17.56
C TYR A 93 33.60 21.18 -16.87
N GLY A 94 32.32 21.54 -17.00
CA GLY A 94 31.25 20.80 -16.33
C GLY A 94 29.92 21.50 -16.45
N SER A 95 28.94 20.96 -15.73
CA SER A 95 27.58 21.49 -15.68
C SER A 95 27.06 21.59 -14.26
N VAL A 96 26.11 22.50 -14.05
CA VAL A 96 25.36 22.62 -12.80
C VAL A 96 23.88 22.74 -13.11
N ARG A 97 23.06 22.05 -12.32
CA ARG A 97 21.62 22.18 -12.33
C ARG A 97 21.12 22.44 -10.91
N THR A 98 20.22 23.38 -10.78
CA THR A 98 19.47 23.60 -9.54
C THR A 98 17.97 23.58 -9.84
N SER A 99 17.18 23.06 -8.92
CA SER A 99 15.73 23.11 -9.03
C SER A 99 15.05 23.27 -7.69
N LEU A 100 13.96 24.02 -7.67
CA LEU A 100 13.08 24.22 -6.53
C LEU A 100 11.67 23.77 -6.92
N THR A 101 11.09 22.86 -6.12
CA THR A 101 9.72 22.38 -6.29
C THR A 101 8.93 22.69 -5.04
N HIS A 102 7.74 23.25 -5.20
CA HIS A 102 6.75 23.43 -4.15
C HIS A 102 5.49 22.67 -4.50
N VAL A 103 5.06 21.79 -3.59
CA VAL A 103 3.79 21.06 -3.68
C VAL A 103 2.90 21.53 -2.53
N TYR A 104 1.71 21.99 -2.87
CA TYR A 104 0.64 22.26 -1.92
C TYR A 104 -0.53 21.35 -2.24
N ASN A 105 -1.02 20.65 -1.22
CA ASN A 105 -2.21 19.81 -1.33
C ASN A 105 -3.19 20.23 -0.22
N LYS A 106 -4.33 20.78 -0.62
CA LYS A 106 -5.50 20.92 0.21
C LYS A 106 -6.36 19.67 0.01
N GLY A 107 -6.50 18.86 1.05
CA GLY A 107 -7.32 17.64 1.01
C GLY A 107 -8.82 17.94 0.84
N GLN A 108 -9.61 16.87 0.72
CA GLN A 108 -11.07 16.97 0.55
C GLN A 108 -11.82 17.17 1.88
N TYR A 109 -11.15 17.09 3.00
CA TYR A 109 -11.74 17.13 4.32
C TYR A 109 -11.26 18.33 5.11
N PRO A 110 -12.05 18.85 6.06
CA PRO A 110 -11.65 19.97 6.88
C PRO A 110 -10.28 19.75 7.52
N ASN A 111 -9.46 20.80 7.60
CA ASN A 111 -8.12 20.82 8.21
C ASN A 111 -7.09 19.84 7.61
N GLN A 112 -7.31 19.31 6.42
CA GLN A 112 -6.36 18.44 5.74
C GLN A 112 -5.49 19.24 4.76
N LYS A 113 -4.19 19.39 5.08
CA LYS A 113 -3.23 20.18 4.28
C LYS A 113 -1.86 19.53 4.29
N LEU A 114 -1.19 19.58 3.15
CA LEU A 114 0.21 19.21 2.99
C LEU A 114 0.96 20.29 2.24
N ASN A 115 2.09 20.73 2.79
CA ASN A 115 3.09 21.52 2.10
C ASN A 115 4.38 20.72 1.98
N LYS A 116 4.97 20.72 0.78
CA LYS A 116 6.27 20.10 0.54
C LYS A 116 7.15 21.03 -0.29
N ILE A 117 8.38 21.24 0.17
CA ILE A 117 9.41 21.95 -0.57
C ILE A 117 10.52 20.95 -0.88
N THR A 118 10.96 20.90 -2.13
CA THR A 118 12.12 20.12 -2.56
C THR A 118 13.10 21.04 -3.24
N TYR A 119 14.31 21.11 -2.71
CA TYR A 119 15.43 21.80 -3.34
C TYR A 119 16.46 20.77 -3.78
N SER A 120 16.92 20.85 -5.03
CA SER A 120 17.94 19.96 -5.56
C SER A 120 19.03 20.76 -6.25
N VAL A 121 20.28 20.38 -6.01
CA VAL A 121 21.45 20.85 -6.77
C VAL A 121 22.27 19.64 -7.19
N SER A 122 22.71 19.62 -8.43
CA SER A 122 23.62 18.60 -8.94
C SER A 122 24.58 19.20 -9.95
N GLY A 123 25.75 18.61 -10.09
CA GLY A 123 26.72 19.07 -11.05
C GLY A 123 27.80 18.05 -11.31
N ASP A 124 28.48 18.26 -12.42
CA ASP A 124 29.64 17.48 -12.83
C ASP A 124 30.78 18.41 -13.21
N MET A 125 31.99 17.94 -13.02
CA MET A 125 33.21 18.65 -13.42
C MET A 125 34.23 17.65 -13.95
N LYS A 126 34.87 17.99 -15.08
CA LYS A 126 36.01 17.24 -15.60
C LYS A 126 37.23 18.11 -15.73
N TRP A 127 38.33 17.71 -15.09
CA TRP A 127 39.61 18.42 -15.12
C TRP A 127 40.75 17.43 -15.34
N LYS A 128 41.35 17.47 -16.54
CA LYS A 128 42.39 16.49 -16.95
C LYS A 128 41.92 15.08 -16.79
N LYS A 129 42.57 14.30 -15.90
CA LYS A 129 42.25 12.90 -15.58
C LYS A 129 41.23 12.74 -14.45
N PHE A 130 40.82 13.82 -13.82
CA PHE A 130 39.81 13.78 -12.75
C PHE A 130 38.44 14.11 -13.31
N SER A 131 37.45 13.37 -12.88
CA SER A 131 36.03 13.75 -13.01
C SER A 131 35.34 13.64 -11.67
N PHE A 132 34.50 14.63 -11.39
CA PHE A 132 33.69 14.72 -10.18
C PHE A 132 32.23 14.86 -10.60
N ASP A 133 31.37 14.15 -9.91
CA ASP A 133 29.92 14.38 -9.99
C ASP A 133 29.33 14.30 -8.60
N GLY A 134 28.30 15.09 -8.38
CA GLY A 134 27.66 15.15 -7.08
C GLY A 134 26.26 15.77 -7.15
N GLY A 135 25.48 15.45 -6.17
CA GLY A 135 24.13 15.96 -6.03
C GLY A 135 23.68 15.99 -4.58
N LEU A 136 22.86 16.98 -4.28
CA LEU A 136 22.21 17.13 -2.99
C LEU A 136 20.73 17.45 -3.22
N THR A 137 19.84 16.73 -2.54
CA THR A 137 18.42 17.01 -2.51
C THR A 137 17.97 17.16 -1.07
N TYR A 138 17.34 18.28 -0.79
CA TYR A 138 16.68 18.54 0.49
C TYR A 138 15.16 18.56 0.28
N ASN A 139 14.45 17.76 1.08
CA ASN A 139 12.99 17.74 1.12
C ASN A 139 12.52 18.18 2.51
N LYS A 140 11.66 19.19 2.55
CA LYS A 140 10.90 19.56 3.73
C LYS A 140 9.42 19.28 3.48
N ARG A 141 8.80 18.53 4.39
CA ARG A 141 7.36 18.26 4.36
C ARG A 141 6.74 18.74 5.66
N PHE A 142 5.70 19.53 5.53
CA PHE A 142 4.82 19.96 6.61
C PHE A 142 3.48 19.24 6.42
N TYR A 143 3.11 18.44 7.39
CA TYR A 143 1.84 17.74 7.36
C TYR A 143 1.08 18.00 8.66
N PRO A 144 0.25 19.06 8.69
CA PRO A 144 -0.39 19.51 9.92
C PRO A 144 -1.38 18.51 10.49
N ASN A 145 -2.03 17.70 9.64
CA ASN A 145 -2.98 16.69 10.09
C ASN A 145 -3.06 15.53 9.11
N ASP A 146 -2.72 14.35 9.62
CA ASP A 146 -2.91 13.06 8.94
C ASP A 146 -4.19 12.44 9.53
N MET A 147 -5.31 12.70 8.88
CA MET A 147 -6.57 12.10 9.28
C MET A 147 -6.50 10.60 9.05
N GLY A 148 -6.53 9.82 10.11
CA GLY A 148 -6.49 8.36 10.05
C GLY A 148 -7.56 7.81 9.10
N ALA A 149 -7.19 6.79 8.34
CA ALA A 149 -8.08 6.05 7.49
C ALA A 149 -8.31 4.65 8.05
N GLY A 150 -9.43 4.05 7.69
CA GLY A 150 -9.74 2.69 8.07
C GLY A 150 -10.38 2.54 9.44
N TYR A 151 -10.69 1.28 9.77
CA TYR A 151 -11.33 0.91 11.02
C TYR A 151 -10.36 1.00 12.20
N GLY A 152 -10.84 1.57 13.30
CA GLY A 152 -10.03 1.74 14.54
C GLY A 152 -9.16 2.98 14.56
N GLY A 153 -9.14 3.77 13.48
CA GLY A 153 -8.52 5.09 13.44
C GLY A 153 -9.48 6.20 13.84
N SER A 154 -9.03 7.44 13.78
CA SER A 154 -9.88 8.62 13.82
C SER A 154 -10.65 8.82 12.50
N GLY A 155 -11.14 7.70 11.92
CA GLY A 155 -11.77 7.67 10.62
C GLY A 155 -13.20 8.22 10.61
N PHE A 156 -13.40 9.43 10.16
CA PHE A 156 -14.71 10.08 10.06
C PHE A 156 -15.66 9.39 9.06
N LEU A 157 -15.15 8.61 8.08
CA LEU A 157 -15.99 7.83 7.17
C LEU A 157 -16.85 6.79 7.91
N TYR A 158 -16.33 6.21 9.00
CA TYR A 158 -17.11 5.34 9.87
C TYR A 158 -18.29 6.05 10.47
N ASN A 159 -18.06 7.25 11.01
CA ASN A 159 -19.11 8.02 11.66
C ASN A 159 -20.15 8.53 10.66
N LEU A 160 -19.71 8.96 9.47
CA LEU A 160 -20.59 9.54 8.46
C LEU A 160 -21.41 8.51 7.67
N LEU A 161 -20.87 7.29 7.48
CA LEU A 161 -21.45 6.34 6.52
C LEU A 161 -21.86 5.00 7.13
N VAL A 162 -21.18 4.54 8.18
CA VAL A 162 -21.38 3.16 8.64
C VAL A 162 -22.16 3.09 9.95
N TRP A 163 -21.86 4.00 10.90
CA TRP A 163 -22.41 3.94 12.24
C TRP A 163 -23.38 5.06 12.58
N SER A 164 -23.81 5.81 11.58
CA SER A 164 -24.81 6.86 11.71
C SER A 164 -25.80 6.78 10.56
N GLY A 165 -27.07 6.92 10.84
CA GLY A 165 -28.13 6.95 9.85
C GLY A 165 -28.26 8.30 9.14
N ALA A 166 -29.33 8.48 8.38
CA ALA A 166 -29.56 9.69 7.60
C ALA A 166 -30.49 10.70 8.29
N GLU A 167 -30.85 10.51 9.55
CA GLU A 167 -31.74 11.37 10.30
C GLU A 167 -31.16 12.75 10.65
N TYR A 168 -29.86 12.96 10.52
CA TYR A 168 -29.16 14.22 10.80
C TYR A 168 -28.42 14.76 9.59
N ASP A 169 -28.21 16.08 9.53
CA ASP A 169 -27.30 16.71 8.56
C ASP A 169 -26.00 17.08 9.26
N ILE A 170 -24.88 16.62 8.72
CA ILE A 170 -23.56 16.88 9.32
C ILE A 170 -23.23 18.37 9.42
N ARG A 171 -23.82 19.22 8.55
CA ARG A 171 -23.58 20.67 8.54
C ARG A 171 -24.07 21.35 9.82
N ASP A 172 -25.11 20.78 10.45
CA ASP A 172 -25.67 21.29 11.71
C ASP A 172 -24.71 21.12 12.90
N TYR A 173 -23.75 20.20 12.75
CA TYR A 173 -22.71 19.88 13.76
C TYR A 173 -21.36 20.56 13.49
N LYS A 174 -21.33 21.56 12.58
CA LYS A 174 -20.10 22.30 12.28
C LYS A 174 -19.56 23.08 13.48
N ASN A 175 -20.45 23.61 14.33
CA ASN A 175 -20.09 24.06 15.67
C ASN A 175 -19.93 22.84 16.59
N TYR A 176 -18.73 22.26 16.54
CA TYR A 176 -18.45 20.97 17.19
C TYR A 176 -18.14 21.05 18.68
N TRP A 177 -18.23 22.23 19.31
CA TRP A 177 -18.12 22.43 20.74
C TRP A 177 -19.46 22.91 21.34
N ILE A 178 -19.90 22.26 22.43
CA ILE A 178 -20.86 22.84 23.36
C ILE A 178 -20.14 23.84 24.26
N LYS A 179 -19.02 23.39 24.83
CA LYS A 179 -18.11 24.22 25.61
C LYS A 179 -16.68 23.83 25.25
N GLN A 180 -15.92 24.80 24.73
CA GLN A 180 -14.56 24.60 24.28
C GLN A 180 -13.69 23.96 25.37
N ASP A 181 -12.89 22.96 24.95
CA ASP A 181 -11.98 22.19 25.80
C ASP A 181 -12.65 21.43 26.96
N GLU A 182 -13.98 21.30 26.94
CA GLU A 182 -14.73 20.53 27.94
C GLU A 182 -15.66 19.50 27.31
N GLN A 183 -16.51 19.92 26.35
CA GLN A 183 -17.55 19.04 25.79
C GLN A 183 -17.79 19.30 24.31
N GLN A 184 -17.64 18.25 23.51
CA GLN A 184 -18.00 18.29 22.09
C GLN A 184 -19.52 18.29 21.86
N ASN A 185 -19.95 18.90 20.79
CA ASN A 185 -21.32 18.91 20.31
C ASN A 185 -21.57 17.70 19.39
N TRP A 186 -22.05 16.60 19.96
CA TRP A 186 -22.32 15.37 19.22
C TRP A 186 -23.38 14.53 19.90
N MET A 187 -24.19 13.83 19.11
CA MET A 187 -25.29 12.98 19.58
C MET A 187 -24.83 11.66 20.24
N ASP A 188 -23.65 11.16 19.91
CA ASP A 188 -23.04 9.97 20.50
C ASP A 188 -21.81 10.33 21.33
N THR A 189 -21.84 9.98 22.59
CA THR A 189 -20.73 10.24 23.54
C THR A 189 -20.02 8.97 24.00
N LYS A 190 -20.32 7.82 23.38
CA LYS A 190 -19.77 6.53 23.80
C LYS A 190 -18.73 5.97 22.84
N TRP A 191 -19.00 6.03 21.52
CA TRP A 191 -18.24 5.30 20.52
C TRP A 191 -17.59 6.18 19.46
N TYR A 192 -18.24 7.26 19.05
CA TYR A 192 -17.84 8.06 17.90
C TYR A 192 -17.81 9.54 18.23
N ASP A 193 -16.81 10.22 17.69
CA ASP A 193 -16.66 11.66 17.80
C ASP A 193 -17.35 12.38 16.63
N ASN A 194 -17.74 13.62 16.83
CA ASN A 194 -18.19 14.50 15.75
C ASN A 194 -17.11 14.58 14.65
N PRO A 195 -17.43 14.35 13.37
CA PRO A 195 -16.47 14.43 12.27
C PRO A 195 -15.67 15.74 12.20
N TYR A 196 -16.31 16.90 12.49
CA TYR A 196 -15.58 18.17 12.56
C TYR A 196 -14.65 18.25 13.78
N PHE A 197 -15.06 17.65 14.91
CA PHE A 197 -14.19 17.53 16.07
C PHE A 197 -12.97 16.64 15.75
N ILE A 198 -13.16 15.51 15.10
CA ILE A 198 -12.05 14.65 14.63
C ILE A 198 -11.10 15.47 13.75
N ALA A 199 -11.63 16.20 12.78
CA ALA A 199 -10.82 16.96 11.83
C ALA A 199 -9.97 18.07 12.48
N ASN A 200 -10.46 18.69 13.55
CA ASN A 200 -9.83 19.87 14.14
C ASN A 200 -9.12 19.58 15.48
N GLU A 201 -9.60 18.63 16.26
CA GLU A 201 -9.18 18.39 17.65
C GLU A 201 -8.44 17.05 17.83
N ILE A 202 -8.60 16.11 16.90
CA ILE A 202 -7.82 14.86 16.90
C ILE A 202 -6.73 14.96 15.82
N VAL A 203 -5.70 15.74 16.12
CA VAL A 203 -4.66 16.11 15.16
C VAL A 203 -3.51 15.12 15.20
N ARG A 204 -3.05 14.72 14.02
CA ARG A 204 -1.88 13.86 13.79
C ARG A 204 -0.91 14.60 12.87
N SER A 205 0.06 15.30 13.42
CA SER A 205 1.02 16.05 12.60
C SER A 205 2.33 15.29 12.39
N SER A 206 2.97 15.51 11.25
CA SER A 206 4.22 14.87 10.88
C SER A 206 5.09 15.81 10.04
N ASP A 207 5.99 16.52 10.69
CA ASP A 207 7.04 17.29 10.02
C ASP A 207 8.21 16.38 9.68
N TYR A 208 8.75 16.53 8.48
CA TYR A 208 9.78 15.64 7.96
C TYR A 208 10.81 16.40 7.15
N ASP A 209 12.07 16.24 7.52
CA ASP A 209 13.24 16.72 6.79
C ASP A 209 14.01 15.52 6.24
N LEU A 210 14.34 15.54 4.95
CA LEU A 210 15.11 14.49 4.28
C LEU A 210 16.22 15.14 3.45
N ILE A 211 17.44 14.69 3.65
CA ILE A 211 18.60 15.03 2.86
C ILE A 211 19.09 13.77 2.16
N ASN A 212 19.18 13.81 0.84
CA ASN A 212 19.82 12.77 0.04
C ASN A 212 20.99 13.43 -0.70
N GLY A 213 22.16 12.87 -0.60
CA GLY A 213 23.34 13.41 -1.26
C GLY A 213 24.29 12.32 -1.72
N TYR A 214 25.03 12.61 -2.76
CA TYR A 214 26.16 11.78 -3.18
C TYR A 214 27.28 12.65 -3.76
N LEU A 215 28.48 12.10 -3.64
CA LEU A 215 29.68 12.63 -4.27
C LEU A 215 30.45 11.46 -4.88
N SER A 216 30.86 11.63 -6.13
CA SER A 216 31.69 10.68 -6.85
C SER A 216 32.95 11.39 -7.36
N ALA A 217 34.08 10.75 -7.19
CA ALA A 217 35.37 11.22 -7.70
C ALA A 217 36.02 10.08 -8.50
N ASN A 218 36.35 10.35 -9.73
CA ASN A 218 36.95 9.36 -10.63
C ASN A 218 38.32 9.83 -11.10
N TYR A 219 39.27 8.92 -11.22
CA TYR A 219 40.61 9.18 -11.73
C TYR A 219 40.95 8.19 -12.85
N ASP A 220 41.18 8.72 -14.05
CA ASP A 220 41.59 7.94 -15.22
C ASP A 220 43.13 7.75 -15.21
N PHE A 221 43.62 6.60 -14.77
CA PHE A 221 45.08 6.25 -14.86
C PHE A 221 45.50 6.22 -16.33
N THR A 222 44.71 5.50 -17.10
CA THR A 222 44.84 5.32 -18.54
C THR A 222 43.46 5.45 -19.19
N PRO A 223 43.36 5.48 -20.53
CA PRO A 223 42.02 5.47 -21.19
C PRO A 223 41.17 4.24 -20.89
N TRP A 224 41.78 3.16 -20.39
CA TRP A 224 41.10 1.88 -20.12
C TRP A 224 41.07 1.51 -18.63
N LEU A 225 41.73 2.24 -17.73
CA LEU A 225 41.80 1.94 -16.29
C LEU A 225 41.36 3.18 -15.47
N ASN A 226 40.30 3.02 -14.71
CA ASN A 226 39.68 4.06 -13.88
C ASN A 226 39.53 3.64 -12.42
N LEU A 227 39.78 4.53 -11.48
CA LEU A 227 39.47 4.39 -10.07
C LEU A 227 38.36 5.34 -9.71
N SER A 228 37.28 4.82 -9.13
CA SER A 228 36.12 5.58 -8.67
C SER A 228 35.94 5.45 -7.17
N LEU A 229 35.79 6.58 -6.49
CA LEU A 229 35.33 6.67 -5.11
C LEU A 229 33.94 7.29 -5.14
N ARG A 230 32.95 6.60 -4.59
CA ARG A 230 31.57 7.10 -4.46
C ARG A 230 31.16 7.09 -3.00
N SER A 231 30.57 8.18 -2.53
CA SER A 231 30.01 8.32 -1.19
C SER A 231 28.58 8.81 -1.29
N GLY A 232 27.62 8.09 -0.71
CA GLY A 232 26.21 8.46 -0.60
C GLY A 232 25.82 8.68 0.86
N LEU A 233 25.02 9.69 1.08
CA LEU A 233 24.43 10.04 2.37
C LEU A 233 22.92 10.19 2.22
N ASP A 234 22.16 9.45 3.04
CA ASP A 234 20.76 9.72 3.30
C ASP A 234 20.59 10.05 4.77
N SER A 235 19.92 11.16 5.07
CA SER A 235 19.65 11.59 6.44
C SER A 235 18.23 12.10 6.56
N TYR A 236 17.55 11.70 7.62
CA TYR A 236 16.20 12.16 7.91
C TYR A 236 16.03 12.56 9.37
N SER A 237 15.14 13.53 9.57
CA SER A 237 14.62 13.93 10.88
C SER A 237 13.12 14.10 10.77
N GLN A 238 12.37 13.47 11.67
CA GLN A 238 10.93 13.54 11.69
C GLN A 238 10.43 13.85 13.10
N LYS A 239 9.51 14.81 13.19
CA LYS A 239 8.74 15.13 14.37
C LYS A 239 7.29 14.73 14.14
N LYS A 240 6.75 13.83 14.98
CA LYS A 240 5.33 13.48 14.99
C LYS A 240 4.69 13.97 16.28
N GLU A 241 3.49 14.52 16.17
CA GLU A 241 2.68 14.92 17.31
C GLU A 241 1.29 14.33 17.19
N TRP A 242 0.79 13.82 18.29
CA TRP A 242 -0.57 13.34 18.46
C TRP A 242 -1.27 14.20 19.49
N ARG A 243 -2.42 14.75 19.14
CA ARG A 243 -3.23 15.60 20.00
C ARG A 243 -4.65 15.07 19.96
N ASN A 244 -5.23 14.79 21.12
CA ASN A 244 -6.66 14.60 21.26
C ASN A 244 -7.14 15.61 22.29
N ALA A 245 -8.15 16.40 21.96
CA ALA A 245 -8.79 17.28 22.92
C ALA A 245 -9.55 16.49 23.99
N VAL A 246 -9.83 17.13 25.10
CA VAL A 246 -10.77 16.63 26.11
C VAL A 246 -12.13 16.40 25.45
N SER A 247 -12.90 15.43 25.92
CA SER A 247 -14.16 14.96 25.34
C SER A 247 -14.03 14.01 24.15
N ALA A 248 -12.81 13.74 23.61
CA ALA A 248 -12.61 12.74 22.59
C ALA A 248 -12.99 11.35 23.11
N VAL A 249 -13.88 10.64 22.43
CA VAL A 249 -14.31 9.27 22.77
C VAL A 249 -13.50 8.22 21.99
N GLY A 250 -13.07 8.53 20.79
CA GLY A 250 -12.22 7.69 19.96
C GLY A 250 -10.83 7.50 20.58
N GLY A 251 -10.38 6.24 20.72
CA GLY A 251 -9.04 5.93 21.23
C GLY A 251 -8.87 6.05 22.76
N TRP A 252 -9.96 6.12 23.54
CA TRP A 252 -9.96 6.08 25.00
C TRP A 252 -9.31 7.28 25.69
N HIS A 253 -9.22 8.43 25.02
CA HIS A 253 -8.56 9.63 25.54
C HIS A 253 -9.53 10.74 25.96
N LYS A 254 -10.57 10.40 26.73
CA LYS A 254 -11.63 11.36 27.16
C LYS A 254 -11.10 12.57 27.93
N GLN A 255 -9.98 12.42 28.63
CA GLN A 255 -9.30 13.49 29.37
C GLN A 255 -8.25 14.23 28.52
N GLY A 256 -8.29 14.05 27.18
CA GLY A 256 -7.28 14.57 26.30
C GLY A 256 -5.98 13.74 26.26
N TYR A 257 -5.16 13.99 25.27
CA TYR A 257 -3.90 13.27 25.08
C TYR A 257 -2.90 14.12 24.29
N TYR A 258 -1.64 13.99 24.65
CA TYR A 258 -0.54 14.51 23.87
C TYR A 258 0.60 13.50 23.77
N GLY A 259 1.00 13.19 22.54
CA GLY A 259 2.17 12.38 22.22
C GLY A 259 3.15 13.14 21.37
N LEU A 260 4.44 13.01 21.67
CA LEU A 260 5.54 13.61 20.89
C LEU A 260 6.58 12.56 20.59
N GLN A 261 6.82 12.32 19.31
CA GLN A 261 7.88 11.43 18.84
C GLN A 261 8.89 12.22 17.98
N ARG A 262 10.16 11.98 18.26
CA ARG A 262 11.25 12.38 17.37
C ARG A 262 11.94 11.14 16.85
N LEU A 263 12.05 11.05 15.54
CA LEU A 263 12.79 10.00 14.84
C LEU A 263 13.88 10.68 14.02
N GLY A 264 15.07 10.10 14.05
CA GLY A 264 16.18 10.54 13.25
C GLY A 264 17.03 9.38 12.78
N GLY A 265 17.76 9.58 11.72
CA GLY A 265 18.65 8.56 11.24
C GLY A 265 19.43 9.00 10.02
N TYR A 266 20.46 8.23 9.73
CA TYR A 266 21.23 8.41 8.50
C TYR A 266 21.82 7.09 8.02
N SER A 267 22.09 7.03 6.73
CA SER A 267 22.88 5.96 6.11
C SER A 267 24.03 6.55 5.32
N LEU A 268 25.15 5.85 5.38
CA LEU A 268 26.35 6.13 4.57
C LEU A 268 26.61 4.90 3.70
N ASN A 269 26.84 5.13 2.41
CA ASN A 269 27.16 4.10 1.46
C ASN A 269 28.41 4.51 0.67
N ASN A 270 29.53 3.83 0.91
CA ASN A 270 30.81 4.21 0.34
C ASN A 270 31.35 3.05 -0.50
N ASP A 271 31.67 3.32 -1.75
CA ASP A 271 32.27 2.37 -2.70
C ASP A 271 33.62 2.87 -3.18
N LEU A 272 34.59 1.96 -3.21
CA LEU A 272 35.85 2.14 -3.94
C LEU A 272 35.90 1.09 -5.04
N ILE A 273 35.99 1.54 -6.30
CA ILE A 273 35.87 0.68 -7.46
C ILE A 273 37.03 0.92 -8.42
N LEU A 274 37.78 -0.11 -8.74
CA LEU A 274 38.76 -0.13 -9.82
C LEU A 274 38.11 -0.82 -11.03
N SER A 275 37.95 -0.11 -12.13
CA SER A 275 37.33 -0.60 -13.36
C SER A 275 38.31 -0.54 -14.54
N ALA A 276 38.19 -1.53 -15.41
CA ALA A 276 38.95 -1.59 -16.64
C ALA A 276 38.03 -1.92 -17.82
N ASP A 277 38.29 -1.30 -18.98
CA ASP A 277 37.58 -1.54 -20.24
C ASP A 277 38.61 -1.46 -21.38
N HIS A 278 38.86 -2.58 -22.05
CA HIS A 278 39.87 -2.66 -23.09
C HIS A 278 39.44 -3.55 -24.26
N LYS A 279 39.72 -3.09 -25.46
CA LYS A 279 39.41 -3.82 -26.68
C LYS A 279 40.66 -4.58 -27.19
N PHE A 280 40.54 -5.89 -27.39
CA PHE A 280 41.54 -6.79 -27.93
C PHE A 280 41.04 -7.37 -29.27
N GLY A 281 41.34 -6.69 -30.40
CA GLY A 281 40.84 -7.12 -31.69
C GLY A 281 39.31 -7.12 -31.74
N ASP A 282 38.74 -8.31 -31.95
CA ASP A 282 37.26 -8.49 -31.98
C ASP A 282 36.62 -8.61 -30.60
N PHE A 283 37.42 -8.74 -29.54
CA PHE A 283 36.95 -8.88 -28.17
C PHE A 283 36.97 -7.53 -27.46
N ASN A 284 35.91 -7.22 -26.73
CA ASN A 284 35.92 -6.19 -25.69
C ASN A 284 35.83 -6.88 -24.33
N VAL A 285 36.75 -6.54 -23.41
CA VAL A 285 36.78 -7.06 -22.03
C VAL A 285 36.63 -5.86 -21.12
N ASP A 286 35.56 -5.86 -20.34
CA ASP A 286 35.34 -4.89 -19.28
C ASP A 286 35.07 -5.57 -17.93
N GLY A 287 35.37 -4.87 -16.88
CA GLY A 287 35.14 -5.40 -15.56
C GLY A 287 35.54 -4.44 -14.47
N PHE A 288 35.20 -4.82 -13.25
CA PHE A 288 35.62 -4.07 -12.07
C PHE A 288 35.79 -4.98 -10.85
N ILE A 289 36.61 -4.53 -9.91
CA ILE A 289 36.63 -5.00 -8.53
C ILE A 289 36.35 -3.84 -7.61
N GLY A 290 35.51 -4.06 -6.58
CA GLY A 290 35.13 -3.01 -5.66
C GLY A 290 34.97 -3.50 -4.23
N GLY A 291 35.09 -2.56 -3.31
CA GLY A 291 34.76 -2.70 -1.90
C GLY A 291 33.68 -1.71 -1.51
N ASN A 292 32.75 -2.12 -0.67
CA ASN A 292 31.67 -1.30 -0.18
C ASN A 292 31.60 -1.32 1.35
N VAL A 293 31.27 -0.18 1.94
CA VAL A 293 30.94 -0.07 3.36
C VAL A 293 29.60 0.66 3.46
N TYR A 294 28.60 -0.05 3.90
CA TYR A 294 27.27 0.48 4.20
C TYR A 294 27.07 0.53 5.70
N TYR A 295 26.78 1.72 6.23
CA TYR A 295 26.44 1.95 7.62
C TYR A 295 25.10 2.65 7.73
N TRP A 296 24.23 2.16 8.61
CA TRP A 296 22.94 2.76 8.90
C TRP A 296 22.72 2.88 10.39
N LYS A 297 22.18 4.01 10.82
CA LYS A 297 21.76 4.29 12.20
C LYS A 297 20.41 4.99 12.21
N SER A 298 19.54 4.56 13.11
CA SER A 298 18.29 5.23 13.43
C SER A 298 18.12 5.31 14.94
N ASP A 299 17.56 6.41 15.42
CA ASP A 299 17.19 6.62 16.82
C ASP A 299 15.80 7.23 16.89
N ASN A 300 15.07 6.90 17.97
CA ASN A 300 13.79 7.49 18.28
C ASN A 300 13.63 7.75 19.77
N ILE A 301 12.79 8.71 20.07
CA ILE A 301 12.27 8.96 21.41
C ILE A 301 10.80 9.33 21.29
N LEU A 302 9.96 8.69 22.08
CA LEU A 302 8.54 8.95 22.20
C LEU A 302 8.21 9.29 23.65
N GLY A 303 7.50 10.39 23.86
CA GLY A 303 6.91 10.78 25.12
C GLY A 303 5.40 10.87 24.98
N GLU A 304 4.65 10.34 25.96
CA GLU A 304 3.18 10.28 25.94
C GLU A 304 2.62 10.68 27.29
N THR A 305 1.60 11.56 27.29
CA THR A 305 0.86 11.88 28.52
C THR A 305 0.09 10.66 28.99
N GLN A 306 -0.03 10.53 30.31
CA GLN A 306 -0.74 9.44 30.96
C GLN A 306 -1.98 9.99 31.69
N ASN A 307 -3.10 9.25 31.55
CA ASN A 307 -4.41 9.55 32.17
C ASN A 307 -5.00 10.93 31.81
N GLY A 308 -4.45 11.62 30.74
CA GLY A 308 -5.00 12.85 30.22
C GLY A 308 -4.14 14.09 30.43
N LEU A 309 -4.75 15.24 30.22
CA LEU A 309 -4.13 16.57 30.34
C LEU A 309 -4.62 17.29 31.59
N LYS A 310 -3.70 17.81 32.41
CA LYS A 310 -4.01 18.67 33.58
C LYS A 310 -4.70 19.98 33.17
N ILE A 311 -4.31 20.50 32.03
CA ILE A 311 -4.85 21.76 31.48
C ILE A 311 -5.42 21.41 30.09
N PRO A 312 -6.75 21.40 29.94
CA PRO A 312 -7.39 21.19 28.64
C PRO A 312 -6.86 22.19 27.58
N GLY A 313 -6.71 21.76 26.34
CA GLY A 313 -6.18 22.60 25.26
C GLY A 313 -4.66 22.88 25.32
N TYR A 314 -3.96 22.56 26.42
CA TYR A 314 -2.50 22.70 26.53
C TYR A 314 -1.77 21.41 26.18
N TYR A 315 -1.43 21.26 24.90
CA TYR A 315 -0.76 20.07 24.36
C TYR A 315 0.76 20.09 24.64
N SER A 316 1.14 19.58 25.78
CA SER A 316 2.51 19.47 26.27
C SER A 316 2.69 18.26 27.14
N LEU A 317 3.86 17.62 27.12
CA LEU A 317 4.20 16.54 28.04
C LEU A 317 4.11 16.98 29.51
N LYS A 318 4.33 18.27 29.81
CA LYS A 318 4.17 18.86 31.15
C LYS A 318 2.72 18.89 31.62
N SER A 319 1.74 18.79 30.71
CA SER A 319 0.30 18.73 31.03
C SER A 319 -0.18 17.33 31.39
N SER A 320 0.70 16.32 31.44
CA SER A 320 0.33 14.96 31.83
C SER A 320 -0.20 14.92 33.26
N ILE A 321 -1.34 14.24 33.48
CA ILE A 321 -1.90 14.03 34.80
C ILE A 321 -0.95 13.17 35.63
N ASP A 322 -0.56 12.02 35.10
CA ASP A 322 0.42 11.12 35.70
C ASP A 322 1.80 11.26 35.04
N PRO A 323 2.85 10.65 35.63
CA PRO A 323 4.18 10.69 35.05
C PRO A 323 4.19 10.29 33.54
N VAL A 324 4.86 11.06 32.74
CA VAL A 324 4.97 10.85 31.30
C VAL A 324 5.60 9.49 31.00
N LYS A 325 4.98 8.70 30.17
CA LYS A 325 5.57 7.48 29.63
C LYS A 325 6.55 7.83 28.50
N THR A 326 7.78 7.35 28.61
CA THR A 326 8.81 7.58 27.60
C THR A 326 9.36 6.27 27.09
N THR A 327 9.57 6.18 25.79
CA THR A 327 10.29 5.07 25.16
C THR A 327 11.35 5.61 24.23
N SER A 328 12.48 4.92 24.16
CA SER A 328 13.55 5.28 23.23
C SER A 328 14.17 4.02 22.62
N GLY A 329 14.75 4.15 21.44
CA GLY A 329 15.42 3.05 20.79
C GLY A 329 16.51 3.54 19.84
N ILE A 330 17.58 2.74 19.72
CA ILE A 330 18.67 2.97 18.78
C ILE A 330 18.86 1.69 17.98
N THR A 331 18.92 1.82 16.67
CA THR A 331 19.18 0.72 15.75
C THR A 331 20.38 1.06 14.86
N LYS A 332 21.30 0.12 14.73
CA LYS A 332 22.52 0.29 13.92
C LYS A 332 22.77 -0.96 13.08
N LYS A 333 23.22 -0.76 11.85
CA LYS A 333 23.60 -1.83 10.94
C LYS A 333 24.89 -1.47 10.20
N LEU A 334 25.79 -2.43 10.09
CA LEU A 334 26.99 -2.35 9.26
C LEU A 334 27.01 -3.54 8.30
N VAL A 335 27.24 -3.27 7.02
CA VAL A 335 27.51 -4.28 6.01
C VAL A 335 28.78 -3.87 5.28
N THR A 336 29.77 -4.75 5.25
CA THR A 336 30.97 -4.59 4.42
C THR A 336 30.93 -5.61 3.28
N SER A 337 31.43 -5.23 2.12
CA SER A 337 31.31 -6.07 0.94
C SER A 337 32.54 -5.98 0.06
N VAL A 338 32.82 -7.09 -0.61
CA VAL A 338 33.78 -7.15 -1.75
C VAL A 338 33.01 -7.74 -2.93
N TYR A 339 33.18 -7.15 -4.11
CA TYR A 339 32.49 -7.59 -5.30
C TYR A 339 33.30 -7.38 -6.55
N ALA A 340 33.03 -8.20 -7.56
CA ALA A 340 33.70 -8.11 -8.86
C ALA A 340 32.75 -8.47 -9.98
N LYS A 341 33.00 -7.88 -11.15
CA LYS A 341 32.34 -8.20 -12.42
C LYS A 341 33.42 -8.39 -13.49
N ALA A 342 33.24 -9.37 -14.36
CA ALA A 342 33.94 -9.52 -15.61
C ALA A 342 32.93 -9.68 -16.74
N SER A 343 33.11 -8.92 -17.80
CA SER A 343 32.29 -8.96 -19.01
C SER A 343 33.23 -9.20 -20.22
N VAL A 344 32.78 -10.07 -21.09
CA VAL A 344 33.46 -10.31 -22.38
C VAL A 344 32.44 -10.21 -23.49
N SER A 345 32.72 -9.41 -24.50
CA SER A 345 31.91 -9.39 -25.72
C SER A 345 32.78 -9.66 -26.95
N TRP A 346 32.24 -10.45 -27.89
CA TRP A 346 32.87 -10.75 -29.15
C TRP A 346 32.07 -10.14 -30.30
N LYS A 347 32.75 -9.33 -31.12
CA LYS A 347 32.18 -8.61 -32.28
C LYS A 347 30.87 -7.85 -31.97
N SER A 348 30.64 -7.45 -30.70
CA SER A 348 29.39 -6.89 -30.22
C SER A 348 28.17 -7.77 -30.50
N THR A 349 28.36 -9.08 -30.58
CA THR A 349 27.38 -10.08 -30.97
C THR A 349 27.11 -11.10 -29.90
N LEU A 350 28.19 -11.63 -29.29
CA LEU A 350 28.12 -12.51 -28.12
C LEU A 350 28.57 -11.74 -26.89
N PHE A 351 27.86 -11.94 -25.77
CA PHE A 351 28.15 -11.29 -24.51
C PHE A 351 28.10 -12.32 -23.38
N LEU A 352 29.07 -12.26 -22.50
CA LEU A 352 29.09 -13.03 -21.25
C LEU A 352 29.47 -12.11 -20.11
N ASP A 353 28.62 -12.10 -19.08
CA ASP A 353 28.84 -11.37 -17.83
C ASP A 353 28.90 -12.35 -16.67
N VAL A 354 29.92 -12.21 -15.81
CA VAL A 354 30.05 -12.97 -14.57
C VAL A 354 30.24 -12.01 -13.42
N THR A 355 29.48 -12.18 -12.36
CA THR A 355 29.58 -11.35 -11.15
C THR A 355 29.69 -12.22 -9.90
N GLY A 356 30.37 -11.70 -8.91
CA GLY A 356 30.45 -12.32 -7.59
C GLY A 356 30.49 -11.22 -6.51
N ARG A 357 29.77 -11.44 -5.42
CA ARG A 357 29.78 -10.54 -4.27
C ARG A 357 29.76 -11.35 -2.98
N ASN A 358 30.59 -10.91 -2.02
CA ASN A 358 30.54 -11.37 -0.66
C ASN A 358 30.22 -10.23 0.29
N ASP A 359 29.21 -10.43 1.12
CA ASP A 359 28.82 -9.48 2.16
C ASP A 359 29.12 -10.05 3.55
N TRP A 360 29.44 -9.17 4.48
CA TRP A 360 29.56 -9.43 5.91
C TRP A 360 28.57 -8.49 6.63
N SER A 361 27.48 -9.04 7.16
CA SER A 361 26.42 -8.26 7.81
C SER A 361 26.47 -8.39 9.33
N SER A 362 26.34 -7.25 10.01
CA SER A 362 26.24 -7.21 11.48
C SER A 362 24.89 -7.72 12.03
N SER A 363 23.89 -7.99 11.17
CA SER A 363 22.60 -8.53 11.58
C SER A 363 22.56 -10.06 11.65
N LEU A 364 23.66 -10.71 11.32
CA LEU A 364 23.82 -12.16 11.37
C LEU A 364 24.82 -12.60 12.45
N PRO A 365 24.70 -13.82 12.98
CA PRO A 365 25.69 -14.41 13.89
C PRO A 365 27.08 -14.48 13.25
N SER A 366 28.12 -14.50 14.07
CA SER A 366 29.54 -14.53 13.62
C SER A 366 29.82 -15.64 12.64
N GLU A 367 29.20 -16.81 12.82
CA GLU A 367 29.42 -18.03 12.04
C GLU A 367 28.77 -17.93 10.64
N THR A 368 27.73 -17.12 10.48
CA THR A 368 26.93 -17.04 9.23
C THR A 368 26.88 -15.64 8.60
N ARG A 369 27.57 -14.66 9.20
CA ARG A 369 27.55 -13.26 8.73
C ARG A 369 28.18 -13.03 7.37
N SER A 370 29.09 -13.96 6.93
CA SER A 370 29.73 -13.92 5.62
C SER A 370 28.92 -14.75 4.64
N TYR A 371 28.49 -14.17 3.55
CA TYR A 371 27.75 -14.90 2.54
C TYR A 371 28.08 -14.42 1.13
N PHE A 372 28.43 -15.38 0.27
CA PHE A 372 28.76 -15.16 -1.13
C PHE A 372 27.57 -15.46 -2.03
N TYR A 373 27.41 -14.67 -3.11
CA TYR A 373 26.38 -14.88 -4.12
C TYR A 373 26.86 -14.45 -5.52
N PRO A 374 26.85 -15.38 -6.49
CA PRO A 374 27.26 -15.17 -7.86
C PRO A 374 26.12 -14.93 -8.82
N SER A 375 26.44 -14.38 -10.01
CA SER A 375 25.57 -14.42 -11.17
C SER A 375 26.35 -14.64 -12.47
N VAL A 376 25.68 -15.26 -13.44
CA VAL A 376 26.19 -15.43 -14.80
C VAL A 376 25.08 -15.07 -15.77
N ALA A 377 25.38 -14.21 -16.74
CA ALA A 377 24.44 -13.85 -17.79
C ALA A 377 25.13 -13.93 -19.16
N GLY A 378 24.41 -14.44 -20.15
CA GLY A 378 24.87 -14.50 -21.53
C GLY A 378 23.82 -13.98 -22.49
N SER A 379 24.26 -13.42 -23.60
CA SER A 379 23.34 -13.04 -24.66
C SER A 379 23.98 -13.11 -26.04
N VAL A 380 23.15 -13.34 -27.04
CA VAL A 380 23.54 -13.41 -28.44
C VAL A 380 22.62 -12.56 -29.30
N VAL A 381 23.21 -11.74 -30.17
CA VAL A 381 22.49 -10.98 -31.20
C VAL A 381 22.39 -11.87 -32.45
N LEU A 382 21.30 -12.64 -32.54
CA LEU A 382 21.08 -13.62 -33.61
C LEU A 382 21.07 -12.99 -34.98
N SER A 383 20.56 -11.76 -35.13
CA SER A 383 20.54 -11.02 -36.39
C SER A 383 21.93 -10.68 -36.96
N GLN A 384 22.99 -10.91 -36.20
CA GLN A 384 24.37 -10.79 -36.66
C GLN A 384 24.95 -12.12 -37.19
N PHE A 385 24.32 -13.26 -36.81
CA PHE A 385 24.79 -14.60 -37.21
C PHE A 385 23.96 -15.24 -38.32
N ILE A 386 22.64 -14.98 -38.30
CA ILE A 386 21.67 -15.64 -39.14
C ILE A 386 21.06 -14.61 -40.08
N PRO A 387 21.03 -14.85 -41.41
CA PRO A 387 20.28 -14.00 -42.29
C PRO A 387 18.82 -13.90 -41.86
N MET A 388 18.35 -12.67 -41.64
CA MET A 388 16.99 -12.42 -41.19
C MET A 388 16.07 -12.09 -42.36
N PRO A 389 14.77 -12.46 -42.26
CA PRO A 389 13.76 -11.88 -43.17
C PRO A 389 13.77 -10.36 -43.03
N GLU A 390 13.46 -9.64 -44.13
CA GLU A 390 13.45 -8.17 -44.19
C GLU A 390 12.55 -7.51 -43.11
N VAL A 391 11.63 -8.27 -42.57
CA VAL A 391 10.73 -7.84 -41.50
C VAL A 391 11.46 -7.70 -40.14
N ILE A 392 12.55 -8.45 -39.92
CA ILE A 392 13.27 -8.49 -38.65
C ILE A 392 14.55 -7.66 -38.75
N ASP A 393 14.60 -6.54 -38.03
CA ASP A 393 15.76 -5.65 -38.00
C ASP A 393 16.80 -6.05 -36.95
N PHE A 394 16.33 -6.63 -35.85
CA PHE A 394 17.15 -7.01 -34.75
C PHE A 394 16.51 -8.18 -33.96
N TRP A 395 17.33 -9.16 -33.61
CA TRP A 395 16.91 -10.27 -32.77
C TRP A 395 18.02 -10.62 -31.79
N LYS A 396 17.71 -10.51 -30.48
CA LYS A 396 18.61 -10.86 -29.37
C LYS A 396 17.95 -11.89 -28.47
N VAL A 397 18.71 -12.91 -28.08
CA VAL A 397 18.33 -13.87 -27.04
C VAL A 397 19.26 -13.68 -25.84
N ARG A 398 18.73 -13.78 -24.63
CA ARG A 398 19.48 -13.65 -23.38
C ARG A 398 19.10 -14.74 -22.40
N GLY A 399 20.04 -15.14 -21.55
CA GLY A 399 19.81 -16.03 -20.42
C GLY A 399 20.64 -15.59 -19.22
N ALA A 400 20.10 -15.74 -18.04
CA ALA A 400 20.81 -15.43 -16.80
C ALA A 400 20.51 -16.46 -15.72
N TRP A 401 21.51 -16.71 -14.89
CA TRP A 401 21.39 -17.39 -13.62
C TRP A 401 21.94 -16.50 -12.52
N THR A 402 21.18 -16.33 -11.46
CA THR A 402 21.54 -15.44 -10.35
C THR A 402 21.20 -16.11 -9.02
N GLN A 403 22.08 -15.96 -8.05
CA GLN A 403 21.81 -16.24 -6.67
C GLN A 403 21.89 -14.95 -5.87
N THR A 404 20.91 -14.70 -4.99
CA THR A 404 20.90 -13.59 -4.05
C THR A 404 20.67 -14.12 -2.64
N LYS A 405 21.13 -13.38 -1.64
CA LYS A 405 20.93 -13.71 -0.23
C LYS A 405 20.49 -12.46 0.53
N SER A 406 19.63 -12.66 1.53
CA SER A 406 19.11 -11.58 2.38
C SER A 406 19.44 -11.89 3.83
N ASP A 407 20.03 -10.93 4.52
CA ASP A 407 20.29 -10.99 5.94
C ASP A 407 18.98 -10.79 6.77
N LEU A 408 19.11 -10.85 8.08
CA LEU A 408 18.01 -10.72 9.03
C LEU A 408 17.75 -9.25 9.41
N GLY A 409 16.64 -9.02 10.12
CA GLY A 409 16.40 -7.79 10.84
C GLY A 409 17.50 -7.48 11.85
N VAL A 410 17.71 -6.20 12.12
CA VAL A 410 18.74 -5.79 13.09
C VAL A 410 18.35 -6.26 14.48
N TYR A 411 19.30 -6.90 15.18
CA TYR A 411 19.16 -7.49 16.50
C TYR A 411 18.25 -8.72 16.59
N ASP A 412 17.76 -9.28 15.48
CA ASP A 412 16.94 -10.49 15.50
C ASP A 412 17.66 -11.72 16.06
N THR A 413 18.98 -11.71 16.05
CA THR A 413 19.81 -12.79 16.58
C THR A 413 20.34 -12.54 18.00
N ASN A 414 20.00 -11.40 18.60
CA ASN A 414 20.51 -11.02 19.92
C ASN A 414 19.55 -11.44 21.04
N ASN A 415 20.08 -12.15 22.05
CA ASN A 415 19.35 -12.39 23.28
C ASN A 415 19.50 -11.20 24.23
N THR A 416 18.39 -10.56 24.57
CA THR A 416 18.35 -9.41 25.47
C THR A 416 17.19 -9.53 26.45
N TYR A 417 17.38 -9.05 27.66
CA TYR A 417 16.27 -8.85 28.59
C TYR A 417 15.38 -7.69 28.12
N SER A 418 14.08 -7.85 28.30
CA SER A 418 13.14 -6.73 28.16
C SER A 418 13.00 -6.04 29.52
N VAL A 419 13.17 -4.72 29.53
CA VAL A 419 12.96 -3.91 30.75
C VAL A 419 11.56 -3.31 30.69
N SER A 420 10.78 -3.47 31.76
CA SER A 420 9.45 -2.85 31.90
C SER A 420 9.59 -1.34 31.97
N THR A 421 8.70 -0.63 31.28
CA THR A 421 8.49 0.81 31.46
C THR A 421 7.58 1.11 32.64
N ASP A 422 6.81 0.12 33.09
CA ASP A 422 5.91 0.24 34.23
C ASP A 422 6.62 -0.30 35.49
N LEU A 423 6.71 0.52 36.53
CA LEU A 423 7.41 0.17 37.73
C LEU A 423 6.55 -0.73 38.62
N TRP A 424 7.14 -1.78 39.15
CA TRP A 424 6.54 -2.60 40.21
C TRP A 424 6.94 -2.01 41.57
N ASN A 425 5.99 -1.42 42.29
CA ASN A 425 6.25 -0.80 43.59
C ASN A 425 7.44 0.18 43.60
N GLY A 426 7.61 0.95 42.51
CA GLY A 426 8.71 1.90 42.31
C GLY A 426 10.00 1.32 41.72
N GLU A 427 10.09 0.00 41.55
CA GLU A 427 11.28 -0.71 41.06
C GLU A 427 11.10 -1.13 39.61
N SER A 428 12.18 -1.06 38.82
CA SER A 428 12.21 -1.55 37.44
C SER A 428 12.27 -3.07 37.40
N ALA A 429 11.42 -3.70 36.60
CA ALA A 429 11.44 -5.12 36.33
C ALA A 429 12.08 -5.44 34.99
N ALA A 430 12.92 -6.48 34.97
CA ALA A 430 13.46 -7.05 33.76
C ALA A 430 12.82 -8.42 33.51
N TYR A 431 12.44 -8.67 32.25
CA TYR A 431 11.84 -9.93 31.83
C TYR A 431 12.83 -10.74 30.99
N TYR A 432 12.83 -12.03 31.27
CA TYR A 432 13.60 -12.98 30.43
C TYR A 432 13.00 -13.02 29.00
N PRO A 433 13.82 -13.13 27.95
CA PRO A 433 13.28 -13.23 26.61
C PRO A 433 12.45 -14.51 26.44
N THR A 434 11.33 -14.40 25.76
CA THR A 434 10.45 -15.54 25.45
C THR A 434 10.92 -16.37 24.25
N SER A 435 11.85 -15.84 23.45
CA SER A 435 12.39 -16.49 22.27
C SER A 435 13.89 -16.74 22.41
N ILE A 436 14.34 -17.92 22.05
CA ILE A 436 15.77 -18.21 21.91
C ILE A 436 16.26 -17.55 20.62
N ARG A 437 17.31 -16.76 20.74
CA ARG A 437 18.02 -16.11 19.65
C ARG A 437 19.50 -16.45 19.71
N GLY A 438 20.31 -16.03 18.73
CA GLY A 438 21.76 -16.29 18.72
C GLY A 438 22.14 -17.67 18.18
N VAL A 439 21.21 -18.40 17.61
CA VAL A 439 21.47 -19.64 16.88
C VAL A 439 22.14 -19.29 15.53
N ALA A 440 22.94 -20.19 14.98
CA ALA A 440 23.62 -20.04 13.68
C ALA A 440 22.63 -20.04 12.49
N VAL A 441 21.73 -19.06 12.45
CA VAL A 441 20.75 -18.88 11.38
C VAL A 441 21.44 -18.37 10.12
N LYS A 442 21.20 -19.02 9.00
CA LYS A 442 21.72 -18.65 7.68
C LYS A 442 20.84 -17.57 7.02
N PRO A 443 21.42 -16.71 6.18
CA PRO A 443 20.62 -15.79 5.38
C PRO A 443 19.66 -16.57 4.47
N SER A 444 18.44 -16.05 4.31
CA SER A 444 17.50 -16.55 3.30
C SER A 444 18.09 -16.33 1.90
N ALA A 445 17.73 -17.19 0.95
CA ALA A 445 18.35 -17.17 -0.36
C ALA A 445 17.30 -17.31 -1.48
N THR A 446 17.61 -16.69 -2.63
CA THR A 446 16.83 -16.80 -3.85
C THR A 446 17.77 -17.21 -4.98
N ARG A 447 17.36 -18.19 -5.78
CA ARG A 447 18.03 -18.60 -7.01
C ARG A 447 17.09 -18.39 -8.17
N SER A 448 17.50 -17.63 -9.18
CA SER A 448 16.69 -17.36 -10.37
C SER A 448 17.37 -17.82 -11.65
N TYR A 449 16.51 -18.25 -12.59
CA TYR A 449 16.85 -18.47 -13.99
C TYR A 449 15.93 -17.62 -14.82
N GLU A 450 16.53 -16.92 -15.80
CA GLU A 450 15.78 -16.06 -16.70
C GLU A 450 16.21 -16.36 -18.15
N ILE A 451 15.22 -16.44 -19.04
CA ILE A 451 15.43 -16.54 -20.47
C ILE A 451 14.55 -15.50 -21.13
N GLY A 452 15.13 -14.71 -22.02
CA GLY A 452 14.41 -13.66 -22.68
C GLY A 452 14.84 -13.46 -24.13
N THR A 453 13.95 -12.81 -24.89
CA THR A 453 14.21 -12.44 -26.27
C THR A 453 13.72 -11.04 -26.55
N ALA A 454 14.49 -10.29 -27.34
CA ALA A 454 14.12 -8.98 -27.84
C ALA A 454 14.14 -9.00 -29.36
N ILE A 455 13.03 -8.63 -30.02
CA ILE A 455 12.89 -8.63 -31.46
C ILE A 455 12.39 -7.24 -31.89
N HIS A 456 13.12 -6.63 -32.84
CA HIS A 456 12.67 -5.40 -33.49
C HIS A 456 12.31 -5.71 -34.93
N MET A 457 11.20 -5.18 -35.40
CA MET A 457 10.59 -5.47 -36.68
C MET A 457 10.14 -4.21 -37.39
N PHE A 458 9.96 -4.33 -38.75
CA PHE A 458 9.40 -3.28 -39.62
C PHE A 458 10.17 -1.96 -39.53
N LYS A 459 11.51 -1.99 -39.65
CA LYS A 459 12.40 -0.83 -39.53
C LYS A 459 12.30 -0.19 -38.13
N ASN A 460 12.38 -1.03 -37.09
CA ASN A 460 12.26 -0.68 -35.67
C ASN A 460 10.89 -0.05 -35.25
N ARG A 461 9.86 -0.24 -36.10
CA ARG A 461 8.52 0.26 -35.77
C ARG A 461 7.77 -0.58 -34.76
N LEU A 462 8.07 -1.86 -34.65
CA LEU A 462 7.49 -2.77 -33.69
C LEU A 462 8.63 -3.45 -32.90
N LYS A 463 8.53 -3.41 -31.58
CA LYS A 463 9.49 -4.01 -30.66
C LYS A 463 8.75 -4.94 -29.71
N LEU A 464 9.23 -6.17 -29.62
CA LEU A 464 8.76 -7.19 -28.69
C LEU A 464 9.90 -7.53 -27.74
N ASP A 465 9.64 -7.51 -26.45
CA ASP A 465 10.50 -8.07 -25.41
C ASP A 465 9.69 -9.11 -24.61
N PHE A 466 10.22 -10.32 -24.52
CA PHE A 466 9.60 -11.41 -23.80
C PHE A 466 10.62 -12.03 -22.84
N THR A 467 10.20 -12.26 -21.60
CA THR A 467 11.03 -12.91 -20.57
C THR A 467 10.22 -13.97 -19.83
N TYR A 468 10.80 -15.16 -19.69
CA TYR A 468 10.37 -16.18 -18.74
C TYR A 468 11.36 -16.20 -17.59
N TYR A 469 10.87 -16.32 -16.35
CA TYR A 469 11.69 -16.46 -15.16
C TYR A 469 11.18 -17.57 -14.23
N ASN A 470 12.12 -18.09 -13.43
CA ASN A 470 11.87 -19.05 -12.38
C ASN A 470 12.75 -18.68 -11.17
N LYS A 471 12.12 -18.36 -10.04
CA LYS A 471 12.76 -17.86 -8.80
C LYS A 471 12.49 -18.83 -7.66
N LEU A 472 13.48 -19.59 -7.23
CA LEU A 472 13.41 -20.50 -6.08
C LEU A 472 13.83 -19.76 -4.80
N TYR A 473 12.98 -19.78 -3.80
CA TYR A 473 13.22 -19.26 -2.45
C TYR A 473 13.48 -20.42 -1.49
N TYR A 474 14.57 -20.34 -0.75
CA TYR A 474 15.02 -21.39 0.16
C TYR A 474 15.80 -20.81 1.34
N ASN A 475 16.17 -21.66 2.33
CA ASN A 475 16.72 -21.22 3.63
C ASN A 475 15.84 -20.16 4.32
N LEU A 476 14.55 -20.30 4.21
CA LEU A 476 13.61 -19.36 4.81
C LEU A 476 13.76 -19.37 6.33
N THR A 477 13.69 -18.19 6.95
CA THR A 477 13.73 -18.08 8.41
C THR A 477 12.32 -18.03 8.97
N ARG A 478 12.09 -18.72 10.08
CA ARG A 478 10.82 -18.76 10.81
C ARG A 478 11.07 -18.78 12.31
N SER A 479 10.19 -18.08 13.05
CA SER A 479 10.06 -18.28 14.48
C SER A 479 9.24 -19.56 14.72
N ALA A 480 9.90 -20.61 15.19
CA ALA A 480 9.28 -21.91 15.44
C ALA A 480 8.92 -22.04 16.92
N GLY A 481 7.71 -22.52 17.21
CA GLY A 481 7.26 -22.82 18.57
C GLY A 481 8.07 -23.97 19.15
N ILE A 482 8.42 -23.86 20.42
CA ILE A 482 9.11 -24.91 21.19
C ILE A 482 8.36 -25.19 22.50
N SER A 483 8.68 -26.32 23.13
CA SER A 483 8.02 -26.67 24.40
C SER A 483 8.28 -25.62 25.49
N ASN A 484 7.23 -25.16 26.15
CA ASN A 484 7.33 -24.20 27.26
C ASN A 484 8.15 -24.73 28.44
N SER A 485 8.37 -26.04 28.53
CA SER A 485 9.25 -26.64 29.55
C SER A 485 10.74 -26.24 29.37
N SER A 486 11.11 -25.72 28.20
CA SER A 486 12.44 -25.13 27.96
C SER A 486 12.65 -23.76 28.62
N GLY A 487 11.58 -23.12 29.15
CA GLY A 487 11.58 -21.74 29.61
C GLY A 487 11.39 -20.70 28.48
N PHE A 488 11.19 -21.15 27.25
CA PHE A 488 10.99 -20.31 26.08
C PHE A 488 9.75 -20.77 25.30
N THR A 489 9.18 -19.90 24.48
CA THR A 489 7.99 -20.20 23.65
C THR A 489 8.35 -20.40 22.18
N SER A 490 9.50 -19.87 21.74
CA SER A 490 9.93 -19.96 20.35
C SER A 490 11.44 -19.89 20.16
N THR A 491 11.89 -20.31 18.99
CA THR A 491 13.28 -20.14 18.52
C THR A 491 13.30 -19.73 17.06
N LEU A 492 14.30 -18.93 16.65
CA LEU A 492 14.50 -18.55 15.27
C LEU A 492 15.34 -19.63 14.56
N ILE A 493 14.81 -20.18 13.48
CA ILE A 493 15.48 -21.25 12.70
C ILE A 493 15.35 -21.00 11.19
N ASN A 494 16.20 -21.68 10.40
CA ASN A 494 15.90 -21.89 8.99
C ASN A 494 15.04 -23.16 8.86
N ILE A 495 14.01 -23.07 8.01
CA ILE A 495 13.10 -24.19 7.71
C ILE A 495 13.38 -24.76 6.33
N ASP A 496 13.00 -26.01 6.16
CA ASP A 496 13.17 -26.77 4.91
C ASP A 496 12.02 -26.54 3.89
N GLU A 497 11.19 -25.55 4.14
CA GLU A 497 10.15 -25.12 3.18
C GLU A 497 10.77 -24.31 2.04
N GLU A 498 10.42 -24.68 0.80
CA GLU A 498 10.86 -23.96 -0.39
C GLU A 498 9.68 -23.69 -1.31
N TYR A 499 9.72 -22.55 -1.98
CA TYR A 499 8.73 -22.24 -3.01
C TYR A 499 9.34 -21.54 -4.22
N VAL A 500 8.69 -21.71 -5.36
CA VAL A 500 9.15 -21.18 -6.64
C VAL A 500 8.12 -20.23 -7.22
N GLY A 501 8.53 -19.01 -7.57
CA GLY A 501 7.81 -18.09 -8.43
C GLY A 501 8.17 -18.35 -9.89
N ARG A 502 7.17 -18.61 -10.75
CA ARG A 502 7.30 -18.80 -12.19
C ARG A 502 6.47 -17.77 -12.90
N GLY A 503 7.09 -17.00 -13.77
CA GLY A 503 6.40 -15.94 -14.46
C GLY A 503 6.86 -15.71 -15.88
N VAL A 504 6.00 -14.99 -16.60
CA VAL A 504 6.26 -14.49 -17.94
C VAL A 504 5.96 -13.00 -17.98
N GLU A 505 6.80 -12.27 -18.70
CA GLU A 505 6.64 -10.84 -18.94
C GLU A 505 6.69 -10.59 -20.44
N LEU A 506 5.80 -9.76 -20.94
CA LEU A 506 5.72 -9.36 -22.34
C LEU A 506 5.60 -7.83 -22.42
N THR A 507 6.48 -7.22 -23.19
CA THR A 507 6.35 -5.82 -23.60
C THR A 507 6.26 -5.76 -25.12
N LEU A 508 5.19 -5.17 -25.61
CA LEU A 508 5.00 -4.89 -27.04
C LEU A 508 4.88 -3.39 -27.22
N SER A 509 5.80 -2.77 -27.93
CA SER A 509 5.79 -1.32 -28.15
C SER A 509 6.12 -0.97 -29.60
N GLY A 510 5.56 0.14 -30.09
CA GLY A 510 5.87 0.57 -31.44
C GLY A 510 5.14 1.82 -31.90
N ASP A 511 5.55 2.25 -33.08
CA ASP A 511 4.94 3.33 -33.85
C ASP A 511 3.83 2.74 -34.75
N ILE A 512 2.57 2.79 -34.29
CA ILE A 512 1.41 2.29 -35.02
C ILE A 512 1.23 3.11 -36.32
N ILE A 513 1.28 4.45 -36.17
CA ILE A 513 1.24 5.40 -37.28
C ILE A 513 2.45 6.33 -37.14
N ARG A 514 3.13 6.56 -38.27
CA ARG A 514 4.23 7.52 -38.34
C ARG A 514 4.22 8.22 -39.69
N THR A 515 3.64 9.40 -39.70
CA THR A 515 3.63 10.31 -40.85
C THR A 515 4.29 11.63 -40.44
N ARG A 516 4.31 12.60 -41.35
CA ARG A 516 4.84 13.94 -41.05
C ARG A 516 4.06 14.66 -39.97
N ASP A 517 2.73 14.55 -39.96
CA ASP A 517 1.84 15.32 -39.12
C ASP A 517 1.20 14.49 -38.01
N LEU A 518 1.16 13.16 -38.16
CA LEU A 518 0.53 12.24 -37.21
C LEU A 518 1.51 11.15 -36.79
N LYS A 519 1.73 11.03 -35.50
CA LYS A 519 2.48 9.95 -34.87
C LYS A 519 1.62 9.30 -33.77
N TRP A 520 1.47 7.98 -33.82
CA TRP A 520 0.84 7.21 -32.75
C TRP A 520 1.82 6.15 -32.26
N GLU A 521 2.27 6.33 -31.01
CA GLU A 521 3.10 5.40 -30.24
C GLU A 521 2.22 4.64 -29.27
N SER A 522 2.43 3.34 -29.17
CA SER A 522 1.69 2.47 -28.27
C SER A 522 2.65 1.51 -27.56
N SER A 523 2.43 1.28 -26.28
CA SER A 523 3.19 0.31 -25.48
C SER A 523 2.22 -0.50 -24.61
N PHE A 524 2.25 -1.81 -24.79
CA PHE A 524 1.47 -2.77 -24.01
C PHE A 524 2.41 -3.65 -23.20
N ASN A 525 2.17 -3.74 -21.90
CA ASN A 525 2.87 -4.59 -20.96
C ASN A 525 1.91 -5.62 -20.39
N TRP A 526 2.36 -6.84 -20.29
CA TRP A 526 1.58 -7.92 -19.69
C TRP A 526 2.50 -8.81 -18.89
N SER A 527 2.04 -9.24 -17.71
CA SER A 527 2.81 -10.17 -16.88
C SER A 527 1.88 -11.14 -16.13
N ARG A 528 2.41 -12.31 -15.90
CA ARG A 528 1.81 -13.37 -15.10
C ARG A 528 2.84 -13.96 -14.19
N ASP A 529 2.57 -13.99 -12.87
CA ASP A 529 3.43 -14.58 -11.85
C ASP A 529 2.62 -15.58 -11.00
N ARG A 530 3.18 -16.76 -10.74
CA ARG A 530 2.54 -17.79 -9.91
C ARG A 530 3.56 -18.49 -9.05
N TRP A 531 3.16 -18.76 -7.81
CA TRP A 531 3.99 -19.30 -6.77
C TRP A 531 3.54 -20.69 -6.38
N TYR A 532 4.50 -21.64 -6.24
CA TYR A 532 4.25 -23.05 -5.96
C TYR A 532 5.20 -23.57 -4.90
N TYR A 533 4.70 -24.41 -4.00
CA TYR A 533 5.56 -25.16 -3.09
C TYR A 533 6.42 -26.15 -3.89
N THR A 534 7.74 -26.19 -3.62
CA THR A 534 8.70 -27.15 -4.19
C THR A 534 9.23 -28.11 -3.15
N LYS A 535 9.23 -27.69 -1.89
CA LYS A 535 9.57 -28.52 -0.73
C LYS A 535 8.70 -28.12 0.46
N ILE A 536 8.30 -29.09 1.27
CA ILE A 536 7.53 -28.89 2.49
C ILE A 536 8.39 -29.34 3.67
N ASP A 537 8.48 -28.51 4.69
CA ASP A 537 9.09 -28.88 5.96
C ASP A 537 8.11 -29.79 6.73
N PRO A 538 8.53 -31.02 7.10
CA PRO A 538 7.62 -31.98 7.72
C PRO A 538 7.16 -31.57 9.13
N VAL A 539 7.90 -30.66 9.79
CA VAL A 539 7.62 -30.24 11.17
C VAL A 539 7.02 -28.84 11.21
N TYR A 540 7.58 -27.92 10.42
CA TYR A 540 7.30 -26.49 10.57
C TYR A 540 6.39 -25.91 9.48
N SER A 541 6.15 -26.59 8.37
CA SER A 541 5.16 -26.16 7.39
C SER A 541 3.75 -26.35 7.93
N THR A 542 2.83 -25.51 7.48
CA THR A 542 1.43 -25.62 7.84
C THR A 542 0.86 -26.96 7.36
N GLN A 543 0.32 -27.77 8.28
CA GLN A 543 -0.23 -29.09 7.98
C GLN A 543 -1.65 -28.98 7.44
N LYS A 544 -1.78 -28.73 6.14
CA LYS A 544 -3.05 -28.61 5.42
C LYS A 544 -2.97 -29.30 4.06
N PRO A 545 -4.05 -29.87 3.53
CA PRO A 545 -4.05 -30.61 2.26
C PRO A 545 -3.60 -29.79 1.04
N TRP A 546 -3.75 -28.48 1.10
CA TRP A 546 -3.34 -27.57 0.03
C TRP A 546 -1.91 -27.05 0.21
N VAL A 547 -1.27 -27.28 1.35
CA VAL A 547 0.14 -26.99 1.57
C VAL A 547 0.94 -28.25 1.21
N ALA A 548 1.15 -28.44 -0.07
CA ALA A 548 1.82 -29.62 -0.62
C ALA A 548 2.64 -29.25 -1.86
N VAL A 549 3.68 -30.03 -2.14
CA VAL A 549 4.53 -29.84 -3.32
C VAL A 549 3.68 -29.79 -4.59
N GLY A 550 3.92 -28.79 -5.45
CA GLY A 550 3.19 -28.54 -6.68
C GLY A 550 1.88 -27.78 -6.52
N LYS A 551 1.43 -27.51 -5.30
CA LYS A 551 0.27 -26.65 -5.04
C LYS A 551 0.70 -25.17 -4.99
N ARG A 552 -0.24 -24.27 -5.28
CA ARG A 552 0.02 -22.81 -5.20
C ARG A 552 0.23 -22.37 -3.77
N TRP A 553 1.20 -21.49 -3.55
CA TRP A 553 1.54 -20.93 -2.24
C TRP A 553 0.59 -19.79 -1.82
N ASP A 554 0.06 -19.05 -2.77
CA ASP A 554 -0.82 -17.87 -2.60
C ASP A 554 -2.30 -18.24 -2.47
N TRP A 555 -2.60 -19.35 -1.81
CA TRP A 555 -3.97 -19.78 -1.57
C TRP A 555 -4.72 -18.85 -0.63
N TYR A 556 -5.98 -18.54 -0.95
CA TYR A 556 -6.89 -17.77 -0.12
C TYR A 556 -7.82 -18.70 0.65
N GLY A 557 -7.63 -18.81 1.96
CA GLY A 557 -8.39 -19.74 2.80
C GLY A 557 -9.24 -19.02 3.83
N ILE A 558 -10.49 -19.47 3.93
CA ILE A 558 -11.46 -18.98 4.93
C ILE A 558 -12.16 -20.13 5.62
N TYR A 559 -12.82 -19.85 6.75
CA TYR A 559 -13.83 -20.71 7.33
C TYR A 559 -15.16 -20.42 6.60
N ASP A 560 -15.47 -21.21 5.54
CA ASP A 560 -16.67 -21.01 4.72
C ASP A 560 -17.93 -21.56 5.43
N TRP A 561 -19.08 -21.31 4.85
CA TRP A 561 -20.35 -21.88 5.32
C TRP A 561 -20.41 -23.36 5.07
N GLU A 562 -21.02 -24.12 6.00
CA GLU A 562 -21.37 -25.53 5.75
C GLU A 562 -22.32 -25.65 4.57
N ARG A 563 -22.09 -26.66 3.73
CA ARG A 563 -22.91 -26.98 2.56
C ARG A 563 -23.28 -28.47 2.54
N ASP A 564 -24.43 -28.74 1.97
CA ASP A 564 -24.81 -30.11 1.67
C ASP A 564 -24.07 -30.65 0.41
N SER A 565 -24.33 -31.90 0.04
CA SER A 565 -23.73 -32.52 -1.15
C SER A 565 -24.13 -31.87 -2.48
N GLN A 566 -25.17 -31.05 -2.50
CA GLN A 566 -25.66 -30.30 -3.66
C GLN A 566 -25.14 -28.86 -3.67
N GLY A 567 -24.38 -28.44 -2.66
CA GLY A 567 -23.82 -27.10 -2.51
C GLY A 567 -24.73 -26.06 -1.85
N ASN A 568 -25.90 -26.48 -1.35
CA ASN A 568 -26.82 -25.60 -0.63
C ASN A 568 -26.25 -25.23 0.76
N LEU A 569 -26.50 -24.00 1.22
CA LEU A 569 -26.14 -23.56 2.58
C LEU A 569 -26.89 -24.41 3.61
N VAL A 570 -26.19 -24.88 4.63
CA VAL A 570 -26.78 -25.62 5.74
C VAL A 570 -27.10 -24.65 6.87
N ASN A 571 -28.37 -24.54 7.23
CA ASN A 571 -28.86 -23.66 8.26
C ASN A 571 -29.20 -24.46 9.54
N TYR A 572 -28.86 -23.86 10.69
CA TYR A 572 -29.26 -24.31 12.01
C TYR A 572 -30.07 -23.16 12.67
N ASN A 573 -31.29 -23.48 13.11
CA ASN A 573 -32.21 -22.47 13.66
C ASN A 573 -32.44 -21.25 12.75
N GLY A 574 -32.38 -21.44 11.41
CA GLY A 574 -32.60 -20.40 10.43
C GLY A 574 -31.35 -19.58 10.04
N TYR A 575 -30.19 -19.86 10.63
CA TYR A 575 -28.92 -19.18 10.34
C TYR A 575 -27.91 -20.14 9.69
N PRO A 576 -27.13 -19.70 8.69
CA PRO A 576 -26.08 -20.52 8.12
C PRO A 576 -25.00 -20.79 9.16
N LYS A 577 -24.54 -22.04 9.23
CA LYS A 577 -23.45 -22.45 10.10
C LYS A 577 -22.10 -22.27 9.40
N GLN A 578 -21.17 -21.62 10.07
CA GLN A 578 -19.80 -21.55 9.60
C GLN A 578 -19.10 -22.87 9.91
N SER A 579 -18.30 -23.35 8.95
CA SER A 579 -17.46 -24.54 9.14
C SER A 579 -16.38 -24.28 10.19
N ASP A 580 -16.12 -25.27 11.02
CA ASP A 580 -14.99 -25.24 11.97
C ASP A 580 -13.63 -25.45 11.26
N TYR A 581 -13.65 -25.72 9.97
CA TYR A 581 -12.47 -26.03 9.16
C TYR A 581 -12.27 -25.01 8.05
N GLN A 582 -11.01 -24.68 7.83
CA GLN A 582 -10.61 -23.79 6.74
C GLN A 582 -10.70 -24.48 5.39
N SER A 583 -11.20 -23.80 4.38
CA SER A 583 -11.21 -24.23 2.98
C SER A 583 -10.60 -23.17 2.07
N VAL A 584 -9.99 -23.62 0.98
CA VAL A 584 -9.43 -22.71 -0.05
C VAL A 584 -10.54 -22.34 -1.03
N ILE A 585 -10.79 -21.04 -1.17
CA ILE A 585 -11.83 -20.49 -2.05
C ILE A 585 -11.26 -19.83 -3.31
N GLY A 586 -9.94 -19.67 -3.39
CA GLY A 586 -9.26 -19.05 -4.51
C GLY A 586 -7.80 -18.74 -4.19
N TYR A 587 -7.26 -17.73 -4.85
CA TYR A 587 -5.86 -17.29 -4.72
C TYR A 587 -5.78 -15.78 -4.51
N GLU A 588 -4.80 -15.34 -3.70
CA GLU A 588 -4.60 -13.91 -3.40
C GLU A 588 -4.04 -13.15 -4.60
N TYR A 589 -3.09 -13.76 -5.32
CA TYR A 589 -2.43 -13.09 -6.43
C TYR A 589 -3.23 -13.17 -7.72
N PRO A 590 -3.18 -12.11 -8.55
CA PRO A 590 -3.89 -12.10 -9.82
C PRO A 590 -3.39 -13.19 -10.77
N ASP A 591 -4.26 -13.61 -11.67
CA ASP A 591 -3.87 -14.53 -12.74
C ASP A 591 -2.92 -13.86 -13.71
N TRP A 592 -3.08 -12.54 -13.95
CA TRP A 592 -2.22 -11.68 -14.74
C TRP A 592 -2.56 -10.21 -14.56
N ILE A 593 -1.59 -9.35 -14.85
CA ILE A 593 -1.73 -7.89 -14.87
C ILE A 593 -1.31 -7.34 -16.23
N TRP A 594 -1.83 -6.17 -16.58
CA TRP A 594 -1.52 -5.53 -17.84
C TRP A 594 -1.57 -4.01 -17.74
N GLY A 595 -0.83 -3.35 -18.61
CA GLY A 595 -0.84 -1.91 -18.78
C GLY A 595 -0.71 -1.54 -20.26
N TRP A 596 -1.43 -0.50 -20.68
CA TRP A 596 -1.44 -0.04 -22.06
C TRP A 596 -1.36 1.48 -22.13
N THR A 597 -0.21 1.99 -22.55
CA THR A 597 0.06 3.41 -22.69
C THR A 597 0.05 3.80 -24.17
N ASN A 598 -0.62 4.89 -24.49
CA ASN A 598 -0.72 5.43 -25.84
C ASN A 598 -0.37 6.90 -25.87
N THR A 599 0.35 7.31 -26.90
CA THR A 599 0.65 8.71 -27.18
C THR A 599 0.37 8.99 -28.67
N VAL A 600 -0.56 9.89 -28.92
CA VAL A 600 -0.95 10.33 -30.26
C VAL A 600 -0.58 11.79 -30.41
N THR A 601 0.37 12.07 -31.29
CA THR A 601 0.79 13.43 -31.63
C THR A 601 0.27 13.80 -33.01
N TYR A 602 -0.56 14.84 -33.08
CA TYR A 602 -1.01 15.43 -34.33
C TYR A 602 -0.61 16.89 -34.37
N LYS A 603 0.37 17.20 -35.24
CA LYS A 603 1.00 18.53 -35.32
C LYS A 603 1.46 18.98 -33.90
N ASN A 604 0.85 20.03 -33.36
CA ASN A 604 1.19 20.62 -32.06
C ASN A 604 0.39 20.02 -30.90
N PHE A 605 -0.57 19.13 -31.16
CA PHE A 605 -1.35 18.46 -30.13
C PHE A 605 -0.76 17.11 -29.80
N THR A 606 -0.69 16.78 -28.51
CA THR A 606 -0.33 15.44 -28.04
C THR A 606 -1.37 14.96 -27.02
N LEU A 607 -2.01 13.85 -27.34
CA LEU A 607 -2.88 13.10 -26.45
C LEU A 607 -2.11 11.91 -25.91
N SER A 608 -2.00 11.80 -24.58
CA SER A 608 -1.45 10.63 -23.90
C SER A 608 -2.47 10.06 -22.93
N PHE A 609 -2.61 8.75 -22.88
CA PHE A 609 -3.46 8.07 -21.90
C PHE A 609 -2.90 6.70 -21.54
N THR A 610 -3.16 6.28 -20.31
CA THR A 610 -2.76 4.97 -19.78
C THR A 610 -3.98 4.22 -19.24
N LEU A 611 -4.15 3.01 -19.74
CA LEU A 611 -5.08 2.02 -19.23
C LEU A 611 -4.29 0.92 -18.53
N ASP A 612 -4.79 0.42 -17.44
CA ASP A 612 -4.22 -0.74 -16.76
C ASP A 612 -5.29 -1.58 -16.08
N GLY A 613 -4.92 -2.79 -15.71
CA GLY A 613 -5.82 -3.67 -15.01
C GLY A 613 -5.17 -4.95 -14.51
N ARG A 614 -5.94 -5.65 -13.72
CA ARG A 614 -5.62 -7.00 -13.24
C ARG A 614 -6.79 -7.93 -13.50
N VAL A 615 -6.50 -9.21 -13.62
CA VAL A 615 -7.50 -10.27 -13.75
C VAL A 615 -7.25 -11.32 -12.67
N GLY A 616 -8.30 -11.66 -11.92
CA GLY A 616 -8.20 -12.56 -10.79
C GLY A 616 -7.58 -11.93 -9.56
N GLY A 617 -7.30 -12.77 -8.57
CA GLY A 617 -7.00 -12.38 -7.21
C GLY A 617 -8.27 -12.27 -6.37
N MET A 618 -8.15 -12.57 -5.10
CA MET A 618 -9.27 -12.49 -4.16
C MET A 618 -8.88 -11.66 -2.95
N ALA A 619 -9.77 -10.78 -2.53
CA ALA A 619 -9.59 -10.00 -1.32
C ALA A 619 -10.89 -9.86 -0.52
N HIS A 620 -10.73 -9.67 0.78
CA HIS A 620 -11.82 -9.40 1.71
C HIS A 620 -12.19 -7.93 1.70
N SER A 621 -13.47 -7.63 1.51
CA SER A 621 -14.03 -6.29 1.68
C SER A 621 -14.58 -6.10 3.08
N LYS A 622 -13.76 -5.56 3.97
CA LYS A 622 -14.21 -5.19 5.32
C LYS A 622 -15.23 -4.05 5.30
N THR A 623 -15.14 -3.17 4.30
CA THR A 623 -16.11 -2.10 4.07
C THR A 623 -17.50 -2.68 3.81
N ASN A 624 -17.61 -3.65 2.90
CA ASN A 624 -18.88 -4.32 2.60
C ASN A 624 -19.44 -5.02 3.84
N GLN A 625 -18.59 -5.79 4.53
CA GLN A 625 -18.97 -6.53 5.74
C GLN A 625 -19.46 -5.59 6.86
N ALA A 626 -18.75 -4.48 7.10
CA ALA A 626 -19.13 -3.51 8.12
C ALA A 626 -20.46 -2.79 7.78
N MET A 627 -20.71 -2.46 6.52
CA MET A 627 -21.97 -1.84 6.08
C MET A 627 -23.16 -2.79 6.26
N TRP A 628 -23.00 -4.07 5.96
CA TRP A 628 -24.04 -5.07 6.23
C TRP A 628 -24.28 -5.27 7.73
N ASN A 629 -23.21 -5.40 8.51
CA ASN A 629 -23.33 -5.56 9.96
C ASN A 629 -24.04 -4.38 10.62
N SER A 630 -23.67 -3.16 10.23
CA SER A 630 -24.26 -1.95 10.80
C SER A 630 -25.70 -1.66 10.33
N GLY A 631 -26.13 -2.20 9.18
CA GLY A 631 -27.38 -1.87 8.52
C GLY A 631 -27.31 -0.65 7.59
N ALA A 632 -26.10 -0.16 7.35
CA ALA A 632 -25.89 0.98 6.44
C ALA A 632 -25.83 0.57 4.96
N HIS A 633 -25.64 -0.71 4.63
CA HIS A 633 -25.54 -1.17 3.25
C HIS A 633 -26.75 -0.76 2.42
N ILE A 634 -26.53 -0.23 1.21
CA ILE A 634 -27.61 0.26 0.35
C ILE A 634 -28.69 -0.81 0.07
N ASP A 635 -28.27 -2.07 -0.15
CA ASP A 635 -29.17 -3.17 -0.44
C ASP A 635 -29.91 -3.68 0.81
N SER A 636 -29.63 -3.15 2.00
CA SER A 636 -30.40 -3.42 3.21
C SER A 636 -31.74 -2.71 3.25
N ASP A 637 -31.96 -1.70 2.37
CA ASP A 637 -33.27 -1.06 2.18
C ASP A 637 -34.11 -1.88 1.22
N ASN A 638 -34.82 -2.88 1.77
CA ASN A 638 -35.64 -3.82 1.02
C ASN A 638 -36.91 -4.19 1.78
N GLN A 639 -37.78 -5.01 1.15
CA GLN A 639 -39.07 -5.40 1.70
C GLN A 639 -38.98 -6.16 3.03
N TRP A 640 -37.94 -7.02 3.22
CA TRP A 640 -37.75 -7.76 4.46
C TRP A 640 -37.52 -6.84 5.66
N ARG A 641 -36.68 -5.82 5.46
CA ARG A 641 -36.44 -4.80 6.47
C ARG A 641 -37.69 -3.95 6.73
N TYR A 642 -38.44 -3.60 5.68
CA TYR A 642 -39.69 -2.86 5.84
C TYR A 642 -40.72 -3.68 6.64
N ASP A 643 -40.86 -4.96 6.36
CA ASP A 643 -41.76 -5.85 7.08
C ASP A 643 -41.38 -5.96 8.56
N GLU A 644 -40.10 -6.10 8.86
CA GLU A 644 -39.61 -6.19 10.24
C GLU A 644 -39.81 -4.87 11.01
N VAL A 645 -39.42 -3.73 10.42
CA VAL A 645 -39.41 -2.43 11.10
C VAL A 645 -40.81 -1.79 11.14
N VAL A 646 -41.55 -1.79 10.04
CA VAL A 646 -42.82 -1.09 9.91
C VAL A 646 -43.98 -2.00 10.23
N ASN A 647 -44.02 -3.18 9.64
CA ASN A 647 -45.12 -4.14 9.77
C ASN A 647 -44.96 -5.04 11.02
N LYS A 648 -43.82 -4.98 11.72
CA LYS A 648 -43.49 -5.78 12.92
C LYS A 648 -43.58 -7.30 12.67
N LYS A 649 -43.17 -7.74 11.46
CA LYS A 649 -43.17 -9.14 11.04
C LYS A 649 -41.75 -9.70 11.06
N THR A 650 -41.57 -10.82 11.74
CA THR A 650 -40.35 -11.62 11.66
C THR A 650 -40.57 -12.73 10.65
N ASN A 651 -40.35 -12.44 9.37
CA ASN A 651 -40.72 -13.32 8.26
C ASN A 651 -39.58 -13.61 7.27
N PHE A 652 -38.34 -13.21 7.60
CA PHE A 652 -37.20 -13.49 6.73
C PHE A 652 -36.81 -14.96 6.86
N VAL A 653 -36.61 -15.61 5.70
CA VAL A 653 -36.11 -17.00 5.61
C VAL A 653 -34.81 -16.99 4.80
N GLY A 654 -33.71 -17.40 5.45
CA GLY A 654 -32.42 -17.54 4.79
C GLY A 654 -32.43 -18.64 3.73
N SER A 655 -31.69 -18.48 2.66
CA SER A 655 -31.58 -19.48 1.59
C SER A 655 -30.88 -20.76 2.07
N GLY A 656 -31.13 -21.89 1.38
CA GLY A 656 -30.48 -23.16 1.63
C GLY A 656 -31.41 -24.20 2.29
N VAL A 657 -30.80 -25.12 3.03
CA VAL A 657 -31.48 -26.26 3.68
C VAL A 657 -31.34 -26.19 5.18
N LYS A 658 -32.29 -26.75 5.91
CA LYS A 658 -32.19 -27.02 7.36
C LYS A 658 -31.88 -28.48 7.61
N VAL A 659 -31.16 -28.77 8.66
CA VAL A 659 -30.96 -30.16 9.15
C VAL A 659 -32.21 -30.60 9.92
N VAL A 660 -32.83 -31.67 9.48
CA VAL A 660 -34.01 -32.25 10.14
C VAL A 660 -33.57 -33.29 11.18
N SER A 661 -32.59 -34.12 10.83
CA SER A 661 -32.03 -35.13 11.71
C SER A 661 -30.64 -35.56 11.21
N GLY A 662 -29.94 -36.35 12.02
CA GLY A 662 -28.64 -36.91 11.69
C GLY A 662 -27.49 -35.97 12.14
N SER A 663 -26.28 -36.42 11.84
CA SER A 663 -25.03 -35.76 12.19
C SER A 663 -24.01 -35.86 11.07
N VAL A 664 -22.95 -35.08 11.18
CA VAL A 664 -21.80 -35.13 10.28
C VAL A 664 -20.51 -35.21 11.08
N ASP A 665 -19.62 -36.08 10.65
CA ASP A 665 -18.30 -36.26 11.22
C ASP A 665 -17.23 -35.82 10.21
N TYR A 666 -16.23 -35.13 10.69
CA TYR A 666 -15.12 -34.59 9.90
C TYR A 666 -13.79 -35.18 10.34
N ASP A 667 -12.85 -35.34 9.42
CA ASP A 667 -11.44 -35.55 9.76
C ASP A 667 -10.80 -34.24 10.28
N SER A 668 -9.55 -34.32 10.69
CA SER A 668 -8.78 -33.15 11.20
C SER A 668 -8.60 -32.01 10.19
N ASN A 669 -8.86 -32.25 8.91
CA ASN A 669 -8.76 -31.29 7.82
C ASN A 669 -10.12 -30.77 7.34
N GLY A 670 -11.22 -31.21 7.94
CA GLY A 670 -12.56 -30.81 7.57
C GLY A 670 -13.17 -31.58 6.40
N LYS A 671 -12.56 -32.69 5.98
CA LYS A 671 -13.16 -33.58 5.01
C LYS A 671 -14.26 -34.42 5.73
N ILE A 672 -15.44 -34.47 5.13
CA ILE A 672 -16.52 -35.28 5.64
C ILE A 672 -16.11 -36.76 5.60
N ILE A 673 -16.14 -37.44 6.75
CA ILE A 673 -15.91 -38.88 6.93
C ILE A 673 -17.25 -39.60 6.88
N HIS A 674 -18.25 -39.09 7.57
CA HIS A 674 -19.59 -39.61 7.64
C HIS A 674 -20.60 -38.47 7.66
N ASP A 675 -21.66 -38.57 6.85
CA ASP A 675 -22.77 -37.62 6.85
C ASP A 675 -24.07 -38.37 6.65
N ASN A 676 -24.89 -38.47 7.70
CA ASN A 676 -26.20 -39.06 7.66
C ASN A 676 -27.31 -38.02 7.92
N ARG A 677 -26.98 -36.74 7.76
CA ARG A 677 -27.96 -35.68 7.90
C ARG A 677 -29.06 -35.80 6.86
N VAL A 678 -30.28 -35.58 7.31
CA VAL A 678 -31.44 -35.42 6.47
C VAL A 678 -31.78 -33.96 6.34
N PHE A 679 -31.89 -33.48 5.12
CA PHE A 679 -32.13 -32.09 4.82
C PHE A 679 -33.54 -31.82 4.30
N ALA A 680 -34.08 -30.64 4.60
CA ALA A 680 -35.27 -30.08 4.00
C ALA A 680 -35.02 -28.63 3.62
N PRO A 681 -35.77 -28.03 2.68
CA PRO A 681 -35.68 -26.60 2.41
C PRO A 681 -35.80 -25.80 3.71
N ASN A 682 -34.97 -24.75 3.87
CA ASN A 682 -35.07 -23.90 5.03
C ASN A 682 -36.40 -23.11 5.02
N ASP A 683 -37.17 -23.20 6.09
CA ASP A 683 -38.47 -22.52 6.29
C ASP A 683 -38.52 -21.77 7.63
N VAL A 684 -37.37 -21.74 8.32
CA VAL A 684 -37.28 -21.09 9.64
C VAL A 684 -37.24 -19.56 9.47
N GLN A 685 -38.27 -18.93 9.98
CA GLN A 685 -38.36 -17.46 9.98
C GLN A 685 -37.50 -16.86 11.08
N VAL A 686 -36.68 -15.86 10.73
CA VAL A 686 -35.78 -15.16 11.65
C VAL A 686 -35.85 -13.64 11.40
N SER A 687 -35.34 -12.87 12.37
CA SER A 687 -35.14 -11.42 12.19
C SER A 687 -34.17 -11.16 11.05
N TYR A 688 -34.53 -10.26 10.14
CA TYR A 688 -33.67 -9.86 9.02
C TYR A 688 -32.38 -9.20 9.52
N GLU A 689 -32.49 -8.27 10.50
CA GLU A 689 -31.34 -7.66 11.15
C GLU A 689 -30.41 -8.73 11.74
N SER A 690 -30.95 -9.65 12.53
CA SER A 690 -30.15 -10.71 13.17
C SER A 690 -29.46 -11.61 12.17
N TYR A 691 -30.14 -11.96 11.07
CA TYR A 691 -29.56 -12.75 10.00
C TYR A 691 -28.39 -12.03 9.33
N MET A 692 -28.54 -10.73 8.99
CA MET A 692 -27.48 -9.95 8.35
C MET A 692 -26.30 -9.74 9.27
N LYS A 693 -26.50 -9.52 10.57
CA LYS A 693 -25.43 -9.43 11.56
C LYS A 693 -24.70 -10.76 11.75
N SER A 694 -25.39 -11.88 11.77
CA SER A 694 -24.77 -13.19 11.94
C SER A 694 -23.94 -13.62 10.73
N THR A 695 -24.38 -13.27 9.54
CA THR A 695 -23.67 -13.57 8.29
C THR A 695 -22.55 -12.57 7.97
N ASN A 696 -22.57 -11.40 8.58
CA ASN A 696 -21.53 -10.35 8.43
C ASN A 696 -21.06 -9.89 9.81
N PRO A 697 -20.34 -10.72 10.58
CA PRO A 697 -19.90 -10.37 11.91
C PRO A 697 -18.97 -9.16 11.89
N TYR A 698 -19.12 -8.27 12.87
CA TYR A 698 -18.34 -7.03 12.95
C TYR A 698 -16.85 -7.25 13.22
N ILE A 699 -16.54 -8.19 14.11
CA ILE A 699 -15.17 -8.57 14.50
C ILE A 699 -14.99 -10.06 14.24
N GLY A 700 -13.82 -10.43 13.75
CA GLY A 700 -13.39 -11.82 13.65
C GLY A 700 -13.41 -12.34 12.23
N THR A 701 -14.26 -13.30 11.95
CA THR A 701 -14.14 -14.19 10.80
C THR A 701 -14.52 -13.52 9.48
N VAL A 702 -13.68 -13.69 8.49
CA VAL A 702 -13.98 -13.36 7.10
C VAL A 702 -15.05 -14.31 6.60
N THR A 703 -16.15 -13.80 6.09
CA THR A 703 -17.25 -14.61 5.54
C THR A 703 -17.23 -14.60 4.02
N ARG A 704 -17.67 -15.70 3.43
CA ARG A 704 -17.57 -15.95 1.98
C ARG A 704 -18.17 -14.83 1.11
N GLN A 705 -19.32 -14.27 1.53
CA GLN A 705 -20.03 -13.22 0.80
C GLN A 705 -19.32 -11.85 0.83
N ASN A 706 -18.24 -11.72 1.59
CA ASN A 706 -17.44 -10.51 1.68
C ASN A 706 -16.04 -10.68 1.06
N VAL A 707 -15.80 -11.80 0.36
CA VAL A 707 -14.58 -12.04 -0.41
C VAL A 707 -14.91 -11.97 -1.89
N PHE A 708 -14.22 -11.09 -2.58
CA PHE A 708 -14.51 -10.70 -3.96
C PHE A 708 -13.31 -10.90 -4.86
N ASP A 709 -13.59 -11.15 -6.15
CA ASP A 709 -12.61 -11.14 -7.24
C ASP A 709 -12.15 -9.70 -7.51
N GLU A 710 -10.84 -9.46 -7.48
CA GLU A 710 -10.23 -8.14 -7.65
C GLU A 710 -10.02 -7.74 -9.12
N THR A 711 -10.66 -8.40 -10.06
CA THR A 711 -10.57 -8.04 -11.50
C THR A 711 -11.07 -6.62 -11.72
N PHE A 712 -10.21 -5.79 -12.33
CA PHE A 712 -10.57 -4.44 -12.73
C PHE A 712 -9.81 -3.98 -13.98
N PHE A 713 -10.27 -2.89 -14.58
CA PHE A 713 -9.47 -2.02 -15.44
C PHE A 713 -9.74 -0.54 -15.16
N LYS A 714 -8.71 0.29 -15.35
CA LYS A 714 -8.74 1.72 -15.07
C LYS A 714 -8.21 2.55 -16.23
N LEU A 715 -8.77 3.77 -16.38
CA LEU A 715 -8.11 4.88 -17.05
C LEU A 715 -7.36 5.68 -15.97
N ARG A 716 -6.04 5.43 -15.87
CA ARG A 716 -5.15 6.00 -14.83
C ARG A 716 -4.93 7.48 -15.01
N ASP A 717 -4.50 7.82 -16.20
CA ASP A 717 -4.17 9.18 -16.55
C ASP A 717 -4.55 9.48 -18.01
N LEU A 718 -4.82 10.74 -18.25
CA LEU A 718 -5.07 11.30 -19.55
C LEU A 718 -4.46 12.70 -19.58
N SER A 719 -3.74 13.02 -20.65
CA SER A 719 -3.17 14.35 -20.88
C SER A 719 -3.41 14.76 -22.33
N LEU A 720 -4.00 15.91 -22.51
CA LEU A 720 -4.09 16.57 -23.82
C LEU A 720 -3.26 17.85 -23.75
N SER A 721 -2.13 17.86 -24.43
CA SER A 721 -1.22 18.99 -24.46
C SER A 721 -1.18 19.67 -25.82
N TYR A 722 -0.94 20.96 -25.80
CA TYR A 722 -0.72 21.80 -26.97
C TYR A 722 0.59 22.56 -26.84
N GLN A 723 1.49 22.33 -27.79
CA GLN A 723 2.74 23.06 -27.87
C GLN A 723 2.55 24.31 -28.73
N MET A 724 2.78 25.48 -28.16
CA MET A 724 2.64 26.74 -28.87
C MET A 724 3.62 26.85 -30.04
N PRO A 725 3.19 27.40 -31.17
CA PRO A 725 4.08 27.63 -32.32
C PRO A 725 5.26 28.52 -31.94
N LYS A 726 6.41 28.28 -32.57
CA LYS A 726 7.64 29.03 -32.34
C LYS A 726 7.44 30.54 -32.50
N SER A 727 6.64 30.97 -33.47
CA SER A 727 6.32 32.39 -33.71
C SER A 727 5.64 33.09 -32.52
N VAL A 728 4.87 32.35 -31.73
CA VAL A 728 4.26 32.85 -30.47
C VAL A 728 5.29 32.88 -29.39
N CYS A 729 6.06 31.80 -29.23
CA CYS A 729 7.13 31.69 -28.21
C CYS A 729 8.19 32.79 -28.39
N ASP A 730 8.62 33.06 -29.60
CA ASP A 730 9.60 34.12 -29.90
C ASP A 730 9.08 35.51 -29.50
N LYS A 731 7.80 35.80 -29.76
CA LYS A 731 7.18 37.07 -29.32
C LYS A 731 7.15 37.20 -27.79
N LEU A 732 7.01 36.09 -27.07
CA LEU A 732 7.00 36.03 -25.62
C LEU A 732 8.42 35.89 -25.03
N ARG A 733 9.47 35.89 -25.86
CA ARG A 733 10.88 35.67 -25.47
C ARG A 733 11.10 34.33 -24.73
N MET A 734 10.41 33.29 -25.18
CA MET A 734 10.50 31.93 -24.65
C MET A 734 11.02 30.96 -25.72
N LYS A 735 11.70 29.91 -25.30
CA LYS A 735 12.09 28.79 -26.18
C LYS A 735 10.93 27.82 -26.44
N GLY A 736 10.03 27.72 -25.48
CA GLY A 736 8.87 26.86 -25.59
C GLY A 736 7.78 27.20 -24.57
N LEU A 737 6.53 26.97 -24.96
CA LEU A 737 5.35 27.08 -24.09
C LEU A 737 4.44 25.88 -24.41
N THR A 738 4.15 25.08 -23.39
CA THR A 738 3.21 23.96 -23.50
C THR A 738 2.08 24.15 -22.48
N LEU A 739 0.85 24.01 -22.96
CA LEU A 739 -0.36 23.97 -22.12
C LEU A 739 -0.93 22.56 -22.18
N ALA A 740 -1.33 22.00 -21.04
CA ALA A 740 -1.98 20.71 -21.02
C ALA A 740 -3.20 20.69 -20.08
N PHE A 741 -4.24 20.01 -20.54
CA PHE A 741 -5.30 19.50 -19.66
C PHE A 741 -4.87 18.12 -19.18
N VAL A 742 -5.02 17.85 -17.88
CA VAL A 742 -4.59 16.59 -17.25
C VAL A 742 -5.71 16.03 -16.39
N GLY A 743 -5.84 14.72 -16.42
CA GLY A 743 -6.77 13.99 -15.58
C GLY A 743 -6.10 12.75 -15.00
N GLN A 744 -6.45 12.42 -13.75
CA GLN A 744 -5.97 11.23 -13.07
C GLN A 744 -7.13 10.45 -12.45
N ASN A 745 -7.01 9.13 -12.47
CA ASN A 745 -8.03 8.20 -11.96
C ASN A 745 -9.42 8.52 -12.54
N LEU A 746 -9.54 8.56 -13.88
CA LEU A 746 -10.75 9.06 -14.53
C LEU A 746 -11.88 8.04 -14.56
N PHE A 747 -11.54 6.76 -14.67
CA PHE A 747 -12.51 5.68 -14.78
C PHE A 747 -11.98 4.39 -14.16
N VAL A 748 -12.87 3.61 -13.54
CA VAL A 748 -12.63 2.23 -13.12
C VAL A 748 -13.85 1.37 -13.41
N TRP A 749 -13.62 0.21 -14.00
CA TRP A 749 -14.55 -0.90 -14.03
C TRP A 749 -14.03 -2.01 -13.13
N THR A 750 -14.92 -2.64 -12.36
CA THR A 750 -14.60 -3.74 -11.44
C THR A 750 -15.59 -4.87 -11.64
N LYS A 751 -15.12 -6.11 -11.52
CA LYS A 751 -15.99 -7.29 -11.64
C LYS A 751 -16.95 -7.42 -10.45
N GLU A 752 -16.45 -7.31 -9.24
CA GLU A 752 -17.20 -7.57 -8.01
C GLU A 752 -17.10 -6.45 -6.97
N PHE A 753 -15.98 -5.73 -6.88
CA PHE A 753 -15.80 -4.62 -5.93
C PHE A 753 -16.71 -3.43 -6.27
N ARG A 754 -17.78 -3.26 -5.49
CA ARG A 754 -18.79 -2.22 -5.75
C ARG A 754 -18.47 -0.88 -5.10
N PHE A 755 -17.92 -0.88 -3.88
CA PHE A 755 -17.83 0.30 -3.02
C PHE A 755 -16.43 0.85 -2.86
N THR A 756 -15.42 0.07 -3.17
CA THR A 756 -14.01 0.42 -3.00
C THR A 756 -13.22 0.21 -4.27
N ASP A 757 -12.06 0.78 -4.32
CA ASP A 757 -11.10 0.61 -5.40
C ASP A 757 -10.24 -0.63 -5.11
N PRO A 758 -10.33 -1.71 -5.89
CA PRO A 758 -9.59 -2.95 -5.65
C PRO A 758 -8.06 -2.79 -5.80
N ASP A 759 -7.61 -1.65 -6.31
CA ASP A 759 -6.20 -1.31 -6.43
C ASP A 759 -5.63 -0.64 -5.14
N SER A 760 -6.43 -0.47 -4.12
CA SER A 760 -5.98 -0.03 -2.80
C SER A 760 -5.47 -1.22 -1.98
N ASP A 761 -4.41 -1.02 -1.18
CA ASP A 761 -3.76 -2.07 -0.38
C ASP A 761 -4.69 -2.77 0.62
N SER A 762 -5.79 -2.16 1.01
CA SER A 762 -6.80 -2.78 1.87
C SER A 762 -8.17 -2.14 1.71
N ASP A 763 -9.20 -2.95 1.69
CA ASP A 763 -10.59 -2.52 1.76
C ASP A 763 -11.09 -2.48 3.21
N ASN A 764 -10.72 -1.44 3.91
CA ASN A 764 -11.07 -1.20 5.32
C ASN A 764 -11.54 0.23 5.56
N LEU A 765 -12.50 0.72 4.79
CA LEU A 765 -13.00 2.11 4.86
C LEU A 765 -11.88 3.15 4.77
N SER A 766 -10.86 2.85 4.02
CA SER A 766 -9.82 3.81 3.63
C SER A 766 -10.43 4.95 2.82
N SER A 767 -9.76 6.09 2.77
CA SER A 767 -10.21 7.21 1.94
C SER A 767 -10.39 6.76 0.50
N PRO A 768 -11.57 6.96 -0.10
CA PRO A 768 -11.84 6.51 -1.46
C PRO A 768 -10.90 7.15 -2.48
N SER A 769 -10.51 6.38 -3.51
CA SER A 769 -9.65 6.88 -4.59
C SER A 769 -10.27 8.05 -5.32
N THR A 770 -9.58 9.19 -5.29
CA THR A 770 -10.08 10.46 -5.82
C THR A 770 -9.77 10.59 -7.30
N ARG A 771 -10.73 11.10 -8.05
CA ARG A 771 -10.57 11.55 -9.43
C ARG A 771 -10.08 12.99 -9.45
N TYR A 772 -9.05 13.29 -10.27
CA TYR A 772 -8.53 14.64 -10.42
C TYR A 772 -8.59 15.12 -11.86
N LEU A 773 -8.93 16.40 -12.02
CA LEU A 773 -8.89 17.13 -13.30
C LEU A 773 -8.12 18.43 -13.09
N GLY A 774 -7.32 18.84 -14.07
CA GLY A 774 -6.52 20.04 -13.93
C GLY A 774 -5.78 20.47 -15.17
N PHE A 775 -4.86 21.40 -14.96
CA PHE A 775 -4.07 22.02 -16.01
C PHE A 775 -2.60 22.02 -15.64
N ASN A 776 -1.78 21.94 -16.67
CA ASN A 776 -0.33 22.10 -16.56
C ASN A 776 0.16 23.15 -17.57
N VAL A 777 1.08 23.98 -17.12
CA VAL A 777 1.77 25.00 -17.94
C VAL A 777 3.26 24.79 -17.80
N LYS A 778 3.95 24.59 -18.92
CA LYS A 778 5.42 24.49 -18.97
C LYS A 778 5.99 25.58 -19.83
N LEU A 779 6.94 26.34 -19.26
CA LEU A 779 7.65 27.45 -19.88
C LEU A 779 9.13 27.11 -19.96
N ASP A 780 9.73 27.22 -21.13
CA ASP A 780 11.17 27.06 -21.36
C ASP A 780 11.75 28.41 -21.84
N PHE A 781 12.78 28.93 -21.15
CA PHE A 781 13.47 30.19 -21.41
C PHE A 781 14.88 29.98 -21.95
#